data_b75f47ab84d1e345a0d18df27e98dbda
#
_entry.id   b75f47ab84d1e345a0d18df27e98dbda
#
_cell.length_a   1.000
_cell.length_b   1.000
_cell.length_c   1.000
_cell.angle_alpha   90.00
_cell.angle_beta   90.00
_cell.angle_gamma   90.00
#
_symmetry.space_group_name_H-M   'P 1'
#
loop_
_entity.id
_entity.type
_entity.pdbx_description
1 polymer ?
#
loop_
_entity_poly.entity_id
_entity_poly.type
_entity_poly.pdbx_seq_one_letter_code
_entity_poly.pdbx_strand_id
1 'polypeptide(L)'
;MSDFFADIARNGIGGKAELLCTNEPKQKSFVYLPLEKSDAKPIPTPKKMDSEDELNKELTLMRAKYAPFLNNFAPVKENITQSIYIDSFTVDGKEVTIPEYGGPVGYAKKVYTSSFVLDCIGSDKAHYICLDGADYKAVVYINDTCVGVHEGFFSPFEFCIDECIKKGENSLKIELYNDFIYMGNKHESLGTCEGDKLYAATGIGWDDPELGWHHCPPGMGIYAPVRVEIRNRTSISDIFVREDEIWVEVLSADYKEKDIKFNISVYGQNFEEKVCEDMAYVPTTTRTVGLGDSLTEAQVGDALGNGIPQKTEYGINVYKIPFKVQNPRLWSPNEPWLYRVFIDVYADGELCDTKSAHFGVRSFTQDKESTPKGMFYLNGNKIRLRGANTMGFEQLDVLRGDTNQLIDDILLAKICNMNFLRLTQRPVQKMVYDYCDMLGMMTQTDLPLFGCMRRNKFAEGVRQAEEMERIVRSHPCNIVVSYINEPFPNANNKPHRHLERAELMDFFTACDKAVLLHNPDRVIKHVDGDYDPPSETMPDNHCYPMWYNGHGIDIGLLNKGYWLPTKPDWYYGCGEFGAEGLDFADLMKRRYPKEWLSEPFNPNKIIGAQTGSFHHFFYDKGDDIESWVKKSQDYQAFATTMMTEAFRRDSKMVSNAIHLFIDAWPSGWMKTIMDCERKPKKAFFAYRDALEPVHISLRTDRFTYFEGEKISIDCYVCNDTNVSGEYTVVYEMEDLRAEQKVKVADCDVTYVSSPFFTVQSVNDRQRFTLKAILVDSDGKVVAHSSCTIEVFQKMPESKETDNEIIFDLKPGTYTIAGETVEVKSCSMLPLHFASRNTGHEAVEEFKEKDFSYWYNAKEDMITPIIHATFTADGFTPILLSGNLDKNDAWSEALSCAVKEYEGKKYIICNVDLRCENPVAQRFLNNLKTL
;
A
#
# COMPACT_ATOMS: atom_id res chain seq x y z
N MET A 1 2.31 12.02 20.49
CA MET A 1 1.98 11.69 19.09
C MET A 1 0.59 12.20 18.70
N SER A 2 -0.46 11.98 19.52
CA SER A 2 -1.81 12.52 19.24
C SER A 2 -1.81 14.04 19.02
N ASP A 3 -1.06 14.80 19.80
CA ASP A 3 -1.01 16.26 19.66
C ASP A 3 -0.28 16.70 18.37
N PHE A 4 0.72 15.96 17.93
CA PHE A 4 1.44 16.23 16.70
C PHE A 4 0.58 15.99 15.47
N PHE A 5 -0.10 14.84 15.37
CA PHE A 5 -1.02 14.57 14.27
C PHE A 5 -2.29 15.42 14.34
N ALA A 6 -2.79 15.69 15.54
CA ALA A 6 -3.90 16.61 15.73
C ALA A 6 -3.53 18.06 15.35
N ASP A 7 -2.30 18.49 15.59
CA ASP A 7 -1.80 19.80 15.18
C ASP A 7 -1.53 19.86 13.67
N ILE A 8 -1.03 18.80 13.06
CA ILE A 8 -0.90 18.71 11.60
C ILE A 8 -2.29 18.73 10.95
N ALA A 9 -3.24 17.96 11.47
CA ALA A 9 -4.60 17.95 10.95
C ALA A 9 -5.32 19.28 11.14
N ARG A 10 -5.02 20.03 12.22
CA ARG A 10 -5.64 21.35 12.51
C ARG A 10 -4.88 22.52 11.89
N ASN A 11 -3.58 22.51 11.85
CA ASN A 11 -2.76 23.68 11.59
C ASN A 11 -1.69 23.46 10.50
N GLY A 12 -1.52 22.27 10.01
CA GLY A 12 -0.38 21.89 9.15
C GLY A 12 0.95 21.96 9.88
N ILE A 13 2.02 21.66 9.19
CA ILE A 13 3.38 21.77 9.74
C ILE A 13 3.76 23.24 9.77
N GLY A 14 4.04 23.75 10.97
CA GLY A 14 4.55 25.10 11.15
C GLY A 14 3.52 26.22 11.25
N GLY A 15 2.27 25.92 11.63
CA GLY A 15 1.23 26.92 11.90
C GLY A 15 0.76 27.66 10.65
N LYS A 16 -0.51 27.59 10.27
CA LYS A 16 -1.11 28.06 9.02
C LYS A 16 -0.46 27.46 7.77
N ALA A 17 -0.58 26.15 7.63
CA ALA A 17 -0.28 25.52 6.35
C ALA A 17 -1.17 26.16 5.27
N GLU A 18 -0.58 26.72 4.25
CA GLU A 18 -1.27 26.97 3.01
C GLU A 18 -1.55 25.61 2.40
N LEU A 19 -2.80 25.14 2.50
CA LEU A 19 -3.24 23.94 1.82
C LEU A 19 -3.13 24.20 0.32
N LEU A 20 -2.41 23.32 -0.37
CA LEU A 20 -2.36 23.38 -1.82
C LEU A 20 -3.69 22.87 -2.35
N CYS A 21 -4.45 23.73 -3.01
CA CYS A 21 -5.58 23.30 -3.80
C CYS A 21 -5.05 22.77 -5.14
N THR A 22 -5.22 21.46 -5.36
CA THR A 22 -4.64 20.77 -6.51
C THR A 22 -5.59 20.71 -7.68
N ASN A 23 -6.87 20.59 -7.38
CA ASN A 23 -7.96 20.53 -8.33
C ASN A 23 -8.94 21.66 -8.11
N GLU A 24 -8.48 22.79 -7.57
CA GLU A 24 -9.34 23.95 -7.66
C GLU A 24 -9.83 23.99 -9.09
N PRO A 25 -11.13 23.73 -9.33
CA PRO A 25 -11.68 24.02 -10.62
C PRO A 25 -11.40 25.51 -10.78
N LYS A 26 -10.33 25.81 -11.54
CA LYS A 26 -9.96 27.21 -11.80
C LYS A 26 -11.27 27.86 -12.12
N GLN A 27 -11.79 28.69 -11.22
CA GLN A 27 -13.17 29.23 -11.21
C GLN A 27 -13.62 29.84 -12.55
N LYS A 28 -12.79 29.76 -13.55
CA LYS A 28 -12.94 30.45 -14.83
C LYS A 28 -13.80 29.74 -15.87
N SER A 29 -14.30 28.51 -15.61
CA SER A 29 -15.08 27.82 -16.64
C SER A 29 -16.01 26.73 -16.10
N PHE A 30 -16.67 26.93 -14.95
CA PHE A 30 -17.79 26.07 -14.58
C PHE A 30 -18.90 26.21 -15.62
N VAL A 31 -19.09 25.17 -16.43
CA VAL A 31 -20.29 25.07 -17.28
C VAL A 31 -21.40 24.53 -16.42
N TYR A 32 -22.23 25.44 -15.90
CA TYR A 32 -23.48 25.07 -15.25
C TYR A 32 -24.48 24.61 -16.31
N LEU A 33 -24.88 23.34 -16.21
CA LEU A 33 -25.74 22.71 -17.19
C LEU A 33 -27.11 22.40 -16.56
N PRO A 34 -28.21 23.07 -16.96
CA PRO A 34 -29.52 22.76 -16.43
C PRO A 34 -30.02 21.40 -16.93
N LEU A 35 -30.59 20.59 -16.03
CA LEU A 35 -31.34 19.42 -16.43
C LEU A 35 -32.75 19.87 -16.85
N GLU A 36 -33.17 19.50 -18.05
CA GLU A 36 -34.46 19.84 -18.61
C GLU A 36 -35.32 18.59 -18.83
N LYS A 37 -36.67 18.77 -18.87
CA LYS A 37 -37.54 17.65 -19.15
C LYS A 37 -37.27 17.06 -20.52
N SER A 38 -37.26 15.75 -20.59
CA SER A 38 -36.92 14.99 -21.80
C SER A 38 -37.79 13.73 -21.91
N ASP A 39 -38.34 13.51 -23.11
CA ASP A 39 -39.04 12.26 -23.46
C ASP A 39 -38.06 11.18 -23.96
N ALA A 40 -36.75 11.43 -23.96
CA ALA A 40 -35.76 10.47 -24.38
C ALA A 40 -35.73 9.25 -23.44
N LYS A 41 -35.60 8.06 -24.02
CA LYS A 41 -35.49 6.85 -23.20
C LYS A 41 -34.17 6.86 -22.44
N PRO A 42 -34.17 6.45 -21.16
CA PRO A 42 -32.95 6.31 -20.39
C PRO A 42 -31.92 5.39 -21.11
N ILE A 43 -30.66 5.75 -21.02
CA ILE A 43 -29.56 4.93 -21.57
C ILE A 43 -29.35 3.72 -20.66
N PRO A 44 -29.45 2.49 -21.20
CA PRO A 44 -29.13 1.29 -20.42
C PRO A 44 -27.65 1.29 -20.01
N THR A 45 -27.37 1.15 -18.74
CA THR A 45 -26.01 1.00 -18.22
C THR A 45 -25.73 -0.45 -17.86
N PRO A 46 -24.51 -0.96 -18.11
CA PRO A 46 -24.13 -2.28 -17.66
C PRO A 46 -24.22 -2.40 -16.14
N LYS A 47 -24.62 -3.55 -15.63
CA LYS A 47 -24.53 -3.82 -14.18
C LYS A 47 -23.05 -3.89 -13.78
N LYS A 48 -22.68 -3.23 -12.69
CA LYS A 48 -21.36 -3.39 -12.06
C LYS A 48 -21.33 -4.67 -11.23
N MET A 49 -20.15 -5.27 -11.13
CA MET A 49 -19.94 -6.47 -10.31
C MET A 49 -20.17 -6.14 -8.83
N ASP A 50 -20.94 -6.95 -8.11
CA ASP A 50 -21.28 -6.72 -6.70
C ASP A 50 -21.37 -8.00 -5.86
N SER A 51 -20.95 -9.14 -6.40
CA SER A 51 -21.05 -10.44 -5.73
C SER A 51 -19.83 -11.33 -5.93
N GLU A 52 -19.59 -12.18 -4.95
CA GLU A 52 -18.52 -13.19 -4.97
C GLU A 52 -18.68 -14.17 -6.17
N ASP A 53 -19.89 -14.54 -6.51
CA ASP A 53 -20.16 -15.41 -7.68
C ASP A 53 -19.74 -14.75 -9.01
N GLU A 54 -19.95 -13.46 -9.16
CA GLU A 54 -19.52 -12.72 -10.35
C GLU A 54 -17.99 -12.58 -10.36
N LEU A 55 -17.38 -12.33 -9.20
CA LEU A 55 -15.92 -12.27 -9.03
C LEU A 55 -15.25 -13.60 -9.42
N ASN A 56 -15.79 -14.74 -8.96
CA ASN A 56 -15.26 -16.07 -9.28
C ASN A 56 -15.36 -16.41 -10.79
N LYS A 57 -16.42 -15.94 -11.44
CA LYS A 57 -16.53 -16.06 -12.91
C LYS A 57 -15.47 -15.23 -13.62
N GLU A 58 -15.27 -13.99 -13.18
CA GLU A 58 -14.25 -13.12 -13.77
C GLU A 58 -12.84 -13.66 -13.50
N LEU A 59 -12.58 -14.21 -12.32
CA LEU A 59 -11.31 -14.86 -12.00
C LEU A 59 -11.01 -16.02 -12.94
N THR A 60 -12.03 -16.82 -13.27
CA THR A 60 -11.92 -17.90 -14.25
C THR A 60 -11.53 -17.37 -15.64
N LEU A 61 -12.12 -16.27 -16.07
CA LEU A 61 -11.78 -15.61 -17.34
C LEU A 61 -10.37 -15.04 -17.32
N MET A 62 -9.96 -14.42 -16.20
CA MET A 62 -8.63 -13.87 -16.05
C MET A 62 -7.55 -14.96 -16.00
N ARG A 63 -7.81 -16.09 -15.35
CA ARG A 63 -6.93 -17.27 -15.42
C ARG A 63 -6.73 -17.74 -16.86
N ALA A 64 -7.82 -17.86 -17.63
CA ALA A 64 -7.74 -18.24 -19.05
C ALA A 64 -6.96 -17.21 -19.90
N LYS A 65 -7.17 -15.93 -19.63
CA LYS A 65 -6.48 -14.82 -20.33
C LYS A 65 -4.97 -14.84 -20.09
N TYR A 66 -4.53 -15.07 -18.84
CA TYR A 66 -3.11 -15.02 -18.46
C TYR A 66 -2.40 -16.38 -18.52
N ALA A 67 -3.12 -17.51 -18.68
CA ALA A 67 -2.52 -18.82 -18.79
C ALA A 67 -1.37 -18.93 -19.83
N PRO A 68 -1.46 -18.29 -21.02
CA PRO A 68 -0.37 -18.32 -21.97
C PRO A 68 0.95 -17.77 -21.45
N PHE A 69 0.91 -16.77 -20.57
CA PHE A 69 2.11 -16.14 -20.01
C PHE A 69 2.80 -16.98 -18.92
N LEU A 70 2.12 -18.00 -18.39
CA LEU A 70 2.68 -18.95 -17.43
C LEU A 70 3.44 -20.11 -18.13
N ASN A 71 3.40 -20.21 -19.45
CA ASN A 71 4.13 -21.21 -20.20
C ASN A 71 5.62 -20.89 -20.26
N ASN A 72 6.43 -21.92 -20.49
CA ASN A 72 7.87 -21.78 -20.75
C ASN A 72 8.21 -22.47 -22.08
N PHE A 73 8.60 -21.67 -23.07
CA PHE A 73 9.06 -22.13 -24.38
C PHE A 73 10.59 -22.15 -24.52
N ALA A 74 11.30 -21.55 -23.56
CA ALA A 74 12.75 -21.56 -23.58
C ALA A 74 13.28 -23.00 -23.38
N PRO A 75 14.40 -23.35 -24.01
CA PRO A 75 15.02 -24.66 -23.82
C PRO A 75 15.42 -24.92 -22.36
N VAL A 76 15.49 -26.17 -21.97
CA VAL A 76 16.05 -26.58 -20.67
C VAL A 76 17.52 -26.95 -20.90
N LYS A 77 18.43 -26.26 -20.21
CA LYS A 77 19.85 -26.62 -20.16
C LYS A 77 20.14 -27.29 -18.82
N GLU A 78 21.00 -28.31 -18.82
CA GLU A 78 21.44 -28.96 -17.57
C GLU A 78 22.26 -28.00 -16.72
N ASN A 79 22.05 -28.06 -15.42
CA ASN A 79 22.81 -27.26 -14.47
C ASN A 79 24.13 -27.94 -14.13
N ILE A 80 25.25 -27.24 -14.26
CA ILE A 80 26.59 -27.77 -13.93
C ILE A 80 26.79 -27.81 -12.41
N THR A 81 26.22 -26.82 -11.70
CA THR A 81 26.22 -26.77 -10.24
C THR A 81 25.37 -27.89 -9.66
N GLN A 82 25.93 -28.65 -8.71
CA GLN A 82 25.21 -29.67 -7.97
C GLN A 82 24.75 -29.10 -6.63
N SER A 83 23.54 -29.47 -6.20
CA SER A 83 22.96 -29.01 -4.93
C SER A 83 22.53 -30.19 -4.06
N ILE A 84 22.88 -30.12 -2.78
CA ILE A 84 22.43 -31.03 -1.73
C ILE A 84 21.52 -30.24 -0.80
N TYR A 85 20.20 -30.47 -0.85
CA TYR A 85 19.22 -29.81 0.01
C TYR A 85 19.21 -30.43 1.41
N ILE A 86 19.06 -29.59 2.42
CA ILE A 86 19.01 -29.95 3.83
C ILE A 86 17.70 -29.42 4.40
N ASP A 87 16.70 -30.30 4.48
CA ASP A 87 15.32 -29.94 4.85
C ASP A 87 14.99 -30.29 6.31
N SER A 88 15.76 -31.20 6.94
CA SER A 88 15.51 -31.66 8.31
C SER A 88 16.60 -31.19 9.26
N PHE A 89 16.19 -30.64 10.38
CA PHE A 89 17.07 -30.15 11.45
C PHE A 89 16.57 -30.61 12.83
N THR A 90 17.47 -30.65 13.78
CA THR A 90 17.14 -30.76 15.19
C THR A 90 17.27 -29.40 15.85
N VAL A 91 16.19 -28.93 16.50
CA VAL A 91 16.14 -27.69 17.28
C VAL A 91 15.68 -28.00 18.68
N ASP A 92 16.49 -27.69 19.70
CA ASP A 92 16.19 -27.97 21.12
C ASP A 92 15.77 -29.43 21.38
N GLY A 93 16.43 -30.39 20.66
CA GLY A 93 16.15 -31.80 20.77
C GLY A 93 14.90 -32.31 20.06
N LYS A 94 14.24 -31.45 19.26
CA LYS A 94 13.08 -31.81 18.43
C LYS A 94 13.47 -31.78 16.96
N GLU A 95 12.99 -32.75 16.21
CA GLU A 95 13.13 -32.75 14.76
C GLU A 95 12.15 -31.72 14.15
N VAL A 96 12.64 -30.86 13.27
CA VAL A 96 11.87 -29.87 12.53
C VAL A 96 12.20 -29.93 11.04
N THR A 97 11.21 -29.62 10.21
CA THR A 97 11.41 -29.50 8.76
C THR A 97 11.28 -28.03 8.39
N ILE A 98 12.20 -27.53 7.56
CA ILE A 98 12.06 -26.16 7.03
C ILE A 98 11.12 -26.13 5.81
N PRO A 99 10.36 -25.05 5.64
CA PRO A 99 10.37 -23.77 6.37
C PRO A 99 9.87 -23.89 7.82
N GLU A 100 10.63 -23.32 8.77
CA GLU A 100 10.26 -23.24 10.18
C GLU A 100 10.35 -21.77 10.64
N TYR A 101 9.24 -21.22 11.12
CA TYR A 101 9.17 -19.85 11.58
C TYR A 101 8.13 -19.70 12.70
N GLY A 102 8.45 -18.88 13.70
CA GLY A 102 7.55 -18.64 14.82
C GLY A 102 8.22 -17.96 16.00
N GLY A 103 7.58 -18.04 17.17
CA GLY A 103 8.19 -17.51 18.41
C GLY A 103 9.53 -18.16 18.76
N PRO A 104 10.19 -17.62 19.81
CA PRO A 104 9.72 -16.55 20.67
C PRO A 104 9.90 -15.16 20.08
N VAL A 105 9.13 -14.19 20.59
CA VAL A 105 9.31 -12.77 20.32
C VAL A 105 10.38 -12.21 21.26
N GLY A 106 11.30 -11.41 20.75
CA GLY A 106 12.33 -10.76 21.56
C GLY A 106 13.67 -11.49 21.53
N TYR A 107 14.56 -11.11 22.45
CA TYR A 107 15.90 -11.70 22.54
C TYR A 107 15.86 -13.19 22.72
N ALA A 108 16.30 -13.92 21.72
CA ALA A 108 16.28 -15.37 21.71
C ALA A 108 17.41 -15.94 20.84
N LYS A 109 17.73 -17.21 21.08
CA LYS A 109 18.65 -18.00 20.29
C LYS A 109 18.01 -19.36 19.99
N LYS A 110 17.94 -19.74 18.72
CA LYS A 110 17.65 -21.11 18.28
C LYS A 110 18.93 -21.74 17.72
N VAL A 111 19.13 -23.01 17.94
CA VAL A 111 20.28 -23.77 17.42
C VAL A 111 19.76 -24.90 16.55
N TYR A 112 19.97 -24.77 15.26
CA TYR A 112 19.63 -25.77 14.25
C TYR A 112 20.83 -26.65 14.00
N THR A 113 20.68 -27.96 14.11
CA THR A 113 21.74 -28.95 13.81
C THR A 113 21.24 -29.94 12.78
N SER A 114 22.12 -30.27 11.83
CA SER A 114 21.90 -31.26 10.78
C SER A 114 23.21 -31.83 10.30
N SER A 115 23.19 -32.68 9.28
CA SER A 115 24.39 -33.16 8.59
C SER A 115 24.15 -33.31 7.09
N PHE A 116 25.24 -33.37 6.32
CA PHE A 116 25.23 -33.68 4.91
C PHE A 116 26.44 -34.54 4.52
N VAL A 117 26.32 -35.25 3.42
CA VAL A 117 27.38 -36.19 2.96
C VAL A 117 27.99 -35.69 1.66
N LEU A 118 29.31 -35.65 1.59
CA LEU A 118 30.08 -35.40 0.38
C LEU A 118 30.77 -36.68 -0.09
N ASP A 119 30.41 -37.15 -1.27
CA ASP A 119 31.04 -38.38 -1.85
C ASP A 119 32.48 -38.16 -2.25
N CYS A 120 32.83 -36.96 -2.68
CA CYS A 120 34.19 -36.55 -3.05
C CYS A 120 34.40 -35.06 -2.78
N ILE A 121 35.67 -34.70 -2.62
CA ILE A 121 36.14 -33.32 -2.56
C ILE A 121 37.19 -33.17 -3.66
N GLY A 122 36.82 -32.47 -4.75
CA GLY A 122 37.72 -32.19 -5.86
C GLY A 122 38.48 -30.87 -5.63
N SER A 123 39.75 -30.82 -5.93
CA SER A 123 40.53 -29.58 -5.87
C SER A 123 40.12 -28.58 -6.95
N ASP A 124 39.40 -29.04 -7.97
CA ASP A 124 38.77 -28.26 -9.05
C ASP A 124 37.39 -27.71 -8.71
N LYS A 125 36.87 -28.07 -7.54
CA LYS A 125 35.55 -27.64 -7.06
C LYS A 125 35.66 -26.63 -5.92
N ALA A 126 34.61 -25.83 -5.78
CA ALA A 126 34.36 -24.97 -4.63
C ALA A 126 33.00 -25.34 -4.01
N HIS A 127 32.91 -25.31 -2.70
CA HIS A 127 31.73 -25.73 -1.96
C HIS A 127 31.19 -24.55 -1.17
N TYR A 128 29.90 -24.35 -1.24
CA TYR A 128 29.20 -23.25 -0.57
C TYR A 128 28.01 -23.79 0.23
N ILE A 129 27.87 -23.34 1.47
CA ILE A 129 26.62 -23.46 2.21
C ILE A 129 25.74 -22.22 1.89
N CYS A 130 24.56 -22.45 1.32
CA CYS A 130 23.64 -21.42 0.87
C CYS A 130 22.35 -21.45 1.71
N LEU A 131 21.92 -20.30 2.17
CA LEU A 131 20.62 -20.10 2.85
C LEU A 131 19.82 -19.04 2.09
N ASP A 132 18.61 -19.39 1.68
CA ASP A 132 17.76 -18.47 0.93
C ASP A 132 16.94 -17.53 1.83
N GLY A 133 16.87 -17.80 3.14
CA GLY A 133 16.22 -16.90 4.10
C GLY A 133 16.27 -17.44 5.53
N ALA A 134 16.76 -16.60 6.44
CA ALA A 134 16.79 -16.87 7.87
C ALA A 134 16.60 -15.55 8.64
N ASP A 135 15.73 -15.54 9.62
CA ASP A 135 15.42 -14.36 10.44
C ASP A 135 15.93 -14.56 11.87
N TYR A 136 16.94 -13.84 12.40
CA TYR A 136 17.47 -12.59 11.86
C TYR A 136 18.99 -12.69 11.63
N LYS A 137 19.79 -13.02 12.65
CA LYS A 137 21.24 -13.12 12.57
C LYS A 137 21.65 -14.59 12.64
N ALA A 138 22.20 -15.09 11.53
CA ALA A 138 22.68 -16.46 11.41
C ALA A 138 24.20 -16.53 11.56
N VAL A 139 24.68 -17.42 12.45
CA VAL A 139 26.08 -17.81 12.56
C VAL A 139 26.18 -19.27 12.13
N VAL A 140 26.91 -19.54 11.06
CA VAL A 140 26.97 -20.86 10.43
C VAL A 140 28.27 -21.54 10.76
N TYR A 141 28.18 -22.82 11.12
CA TYR A 141 29.33 -23.68 11.45
C TYR A 141 29.29 -24.98 10.63
N ILE A 142 30.45 -25.35 10.09
CA ILE A 142 30.69 -26.65 9.47
C ILE A 142 31.78 -27.36 10.25
N ASN A 143 31.50 -28.59 10.71
CA ASN A 143 32.45 -29.38 11.52
C ASN A 143 33.07 -28.55 12.67
N ASP A 144 32.19 -27.82 13.41
CA ASP A 144 32.50 -26.92 14.52
C ASP A 144 33.33 -25.66 14.14
N THR A 145 33.66 -25.46 12.89
CA THR A 145 34.35 -24.24 12.40
C THR A 145 33.31 -23.21 11.95
N CYS A 146 33.40 -22.00 12.49
CA CYS A 146 32.54 -20.88 12.04
C CYS A 146 32.96 -20.48 10.62
N VAL A 147 32.04 -20.59 9.66
CA VAL A 147 32.27 -20.25 8.25
C VAL A 147 31.76 -18.87 7.87
N GLY A 148 30.86 -18.30 8.66
CA GLY A 148 30.38 -16.94 8.41
C GLY A 148 29.21 -16.50 9.30
N VAL A 149 28.90 -15.22 9.17
CA VAL A 149 27.79 -14.55 9.87
C VAL A 149 27.04 -13.70 8.87
N HIS A 150 25.72 -13.80 8.85
CA HIS A 150 24.82 -12.92 8.11
C HIS A 150 23.79 -12.30 9.05
N GLU A 151 23.43 -11.05 8.80
CA GLU A 151 22.43 -10.30 9.55
C GLU A 151 21.43 -9.71 8.57
N GLY A 152 20.13 -9.90 8.81
CA GLY A 152 19.03 -9.54 7.91
C GLY A 152 18.13 -10.76 7.68
N PHE A 153 16.85 -10.50 7.33
CA PHE A 153 15.90 -11.62 7.27
C PHE A 153 15.45 -11.99 5.85
N PHE A 154 15.66 -11.14 4.85
CA PHE A 154 15.07 -11.34 3.52
C PHE A 154 16.06 -11.71 2.42
N SER A 155 17.37 -11.47 2.64
CA SER A 155 18.38 -11.72 1.61
C SER A 155 18.93 -13.14 1.69
N PRO A 156 19.07 -13.84 0.56
CA PRO A 156 19.89 -15.04 0.47
C PRO A 156 21.35 -14.70 0.76
N PHE A 157 22.06 -15.67 1.36
CA PHE A 157 23.49 -15.55 1.62
C PHE A 157 24.18 -16.90 1.52
N GLU A 158 25.51 -16.87 1.32
CA GLU A 158 26.31 -18.05 1.17
C GLU A 158 27.72 -17.89 1.77
N PHE A 159 28.31 -19.00 2.18
CA PHE A 159 29.70 -19.05 2.68
C PHE A 159 30.49 -20.19 2.03
N CYS A 160 31.72 -19.89 1.61
CA CYS A 160 32.63 -20.90 1.16
C CYS A 160 33.03 -21.81 2.33
N ILE A 161 32.96 -23.13 2.12
CA ILE A 161 33.20 -24.14 3.17
C ILE A 161 34.41 -25.08 2.86
N ASP A 162 35.15 -24.81 1.79
CA ASP A 162 36.25 -25.65 1.30
C ASP A 162 37.27 -26.06 2.39
N GLU A 163 37.59 -25.10 3.30
CA GLU A 163 38.61 -25.34 4.35
C GLU A 163 38.10 -26.19 5.53
N CYS A 164 36.75 -26.39 5.62
CA CYS A 164 36.11 -26.99 6.78
C CYS A 164 35.50 -28.37 6.50
N ILE A 165 35.39 -28.75 5.23
CA ILE A 165 34.71 -29.99 4.81
C ILE A 165 35.65 -31.20 4.77
N LYS A 166 35.05 -32.37 4.88
CA LYS A 166 35.72 -33.67 4.70
C LYS A 166 34.87 -34.59 3.82
N LYS A 167 35.53 -35.57 3.19
CA LYS A 167 34.79 -36.64 2.50
C LYS A 167 33.98 -37.45 3.52
N GLY A 168 32.74 -37.78 3.16
CA GLY A 168 31.79 -38.42 4.03
C GLY A 168 30.90 -37.42 4.75
N GLU A 169 30.47 -37.75 5.95
CA GLU A 169 29.53 -36.96 6.74
C GLU A 169 30.18 -35.69 7.31
N ASN A 170 29.54 -34.58 7.13
CA ASN A 170 29.87 -33.27 7.67
C ASN A 170 28.72 -32.77 8.54
N SER A 171 29.02 -32.22 9.72
CA SER A 171 28.04 -31.62 10.58
C SER A 171 27.76 -30.15 10.19
N LEU A 172 26.50 -29.76 10.20
CA LEU A 172 26.02 -28.38 10.04
C LEU A 172 25.39 -27.93 11.34
N LYS A 173 25.83 -26.75 11.82
CA LYS A 173 25.15 -26.06 12.93
C LYS A 173 24.89 -24.60 12.53
N ILE A 174 23.66 -24.13 12.72
CA ILE A 174 23.27 -22.75 12.51
C ILE A 174 22.76 -22.21 13.84
N GLU A 175 23.44 -21.20 14.37
CA GLU A 175 22.97 -20.46 15.52
C GLU A 175 22.23 -19.23 15.03
N LEU A 176 20.93 -19.19 15.25
CA LEU A 176 20.06 -18.10 14.84
C LEU A 176 19.71 -17.24 16.06
N TYR A 177 20.03 -15.96 15.98
CA TYR A 177 19.77 -14.98 17.02
C TYR A 177 18.69 -14.03 16.57
N ASN A 178 17.72 -13.82 17.45
CA ASN A 178 16.69 -12.79 17.29
C ASN A 178 16.97 -11.61 18.21
N ASP A 179 16.45 -10.46 17.82
CA ASP A 179 16.49 -9.26 18.63
C ASP A 179 15.06 -8.81 18.97
N PHE A 180 14.91 -8.00 20.00
CA PHE A 180 13.62 -7.51 20.40
C PHE A 180 13.07 -6.53 19.37
N ILE A 181 11.84 -6.81 18.91
CA ILE A 181 11.03 -5.88 18.15
C ILE A 181 9.79 -5.60 18.96
N TYR A 182 9.58 -4.34 19.19
CA TYR A 182 8.37 -3.88 19.81
C TYR A 182 7.29 -3.67 18.75
N MET A 183 6.26 -4.44 18.80
CA MET A 183 5.14 -4.39 17.86
C MET A 183 3.82 -4.69 18.59
N GLY A 184 2.78 -3.92 18.31
CA GLY A 184 1.41 -4.27 18.68
C GLY A 184 0.78 -3.49 19.83
N ASN A 185 -0.47 -3.82 20.09
CA ASN A 185 -1.43 -3.09 20.91
C ASN A 185 -1.12 -3.02 22.42
N LYS A 186 -0.06 -3.65 22.88
CA LYS A 186 0.24 -3.73 24.32
C LYS A 186 1.07 -2.58 24.84
N HIS A 187 1.49 -1.66 23.99
CA HIS A 187 2.38 -0.59 24.39
C HIS A 187 2.09 0.74 23.68
N GLU A 188 2.51 1.80 24.31
CA GLU A 188 2.18 3.19 24.03
C GLU A 188 2.80 3.77 22.77
N SER A 189 3.57 2.99 21.99
CA SER A 189 4.24 3.49 20.81
C SER A 189 4.24 2.50 19.66
N LEU A 190 3.43 2.79 18.68
CA LEU A 190 3.46 2.11 17.38
C LEU A 190 4.84 2.29 16.74
N GLY A 191 5.43 1.19 16.28
CA GLY A 191 6.53 1.23 15.34
C GLY A 191 7.91 1.52 15.89
N THR A 192 8.19 1.34 17.17
CA THR A 192 9.55 1.46 17.68
C THR A 192 10.20 0.11 17.87
N CYS A 193 11.29 -0.11 17.14
CA CYS A 193 12.19 -1.21 17.40
C CYS A 193 13.00 -0.92 18.65
N GLU A 194 12.92 -1.76 19.67
CA GLU A 194 13.75 -1.65 20.87
C GLU A 194 15.10 -2.34 20.70
N GLY A 195 15.22 -3.30 19.79
CA GLY A 195 16.46 -4.01 19.47
C GLY A 195 17.29 -3.36 18.35
N ASP A 196 18.29 -4.06 17.88
CA ASP A 196 19.16 -3.67 16.76
C ASP A 196 18.74 -4.30 15.42
N LYS A 197 17.71 -5.11 15.42
CA LYS A 197 17.12 -5.71 14.20
C LYS A 197 16.53 -4.61 13.32
N LEU A 198 16.93 -4.55 12.05
CA LEU A 198 16.23 -3.76 11.05
C LEU A 198 14.96 -4.50 10.65
N TYR A 199 13.83 -3.93 10.96
CA TYR A 199 12.56 -4.58 10.78
C TYR A 199 11.43 -3.56 10.72
N ALA A 200 10.45 -3.82 9.88
CA ALA A 200 9.25 -3.00 9.76
C ALA A 200 8.07 -3.62 10.55
N ALA A 201 6.90 -3.01 10.41
CA ALA A 201 5.65 -3.54 10.93
C ALA A 201 5.24 -4.88 10.30
N THR A 202 5.94 -5.32 9.26
CA THR A 202 5.67 -6.57 8.54
C THR A 202 6.91 -7.44 8.49
N GLY A 203 6.78 -8.66 8.97
CA GLY A 203 7.77 -9.70 8.88
C GLY A 203 7.21 -10.93 8.18
N ILE A 204 7.83 -12.08 8.41
CA ILE A 204 7.30 -13.35 7.90
C ILE A 204 5.95 -13.65 8.55
N GLY A 205 5.85 -13.48 9.87
CA GLY A 205 4.63 -13.71 10.64
C GLY A 205 4.27 -15.19 10.82
N TRP A 206 3.39 -15.46 11.74
CA TRP A 206 2.77 -16.77 11.95
C TRP A 206 1.38 -16.62 12.57
N ASP A 207 0.60 -17.70 12.57
CA ASP A 207 -0.76 -17.73 13.12
C ASP A 207 -0.72 -17.72 14.64
N ASP A 208 -0.91 -16.56 15.27
CA ASP A 208 -0.87 -16.35 16.71
C ASP A 208 -1.96 -15.39 17.21
N PRO A 209 -3.11 -15.91 17.71
CA PRO A 209 -4.19 -15.06 18.22
C PRO A 209 -3.84 -14.35 19.53
N GLU A 210 -2.82 -14.81 20.29
CA GLU A 210 -2.40 -14.12 21.53
C GLU A 210 -1.74 -12.79 21.24
N LEU A 211 -1.07 -12.67 20.07
CA LEU A 211 -0.55 -11.42 19.55
C LEU A 211 -1.62 -10.63 18.79
N GLY A 212 -2.83 -11.20 18.62
CA GLY A 212 -3.94 -10.57 17.92
C GLY A 212 -3.80 -10.55 16.41
N TRP A 213 -2.93 -11.38 15.84
CA TRP A 213 -2.62 -11.47 14.39
C TRP A 213 -2.19 -10.16 13.73
N HIS A 214 -2.01 -9.14 14.50
CA HIS A 214 -1.70 -7.80 14.00
C HIS A 214 -0.22 -7.68 13.58
N HIS A 215 0.07 -6.91 12.54
CA HIS A 215 1.42 -6.63 12.04
C HIS A 215 2.25 -7.87 11.70
N CYS A 216 1.64 -8.94 11.19
CA CYS A 216 2.38 -10.17 10.89
C CYS A 216 3.31 -10.53 12.06
N PRO A 217 2.85 -11.24 13.09
CA PRO A 217 3.55 -11.41 14.37
C PRO A 217 5.05 -11.61 14.19
N PRO A 218 5.92 -10.84 14.85
CA PRO A 218 7.36 -10.95 14.71
C PRO A 218 7.87 -12.26 15.30
N GLY A 219 8.92 -12.83 14.72
CA GLY A 219 9.48 -14.09 15.17
C GLY A 219 10.90 -14.33 14.70
N MET A 220 11.26 -15.60 14.60
CA MET A 220 12.54 -16.06 14.11
C MET A 220 12.42 -17.45 13.51
N GLY A 221 13.32 -17.79 12.58
CA GLY A 221 13.34 -19.11 11.98
C GLY A 221 14.09 -19.15 10.65
N ILE A 222 14.30 -20.36 10.15
CA ILE A 222 14.79 -20.63 8.79
C ILE A 222 13.55 -20.93 7.94
N TYR A 223 13.14 -19.94 7.14
CA TYR A 223 11.87 -19.98 6.41
C TYR A 223 12.03 -20.26 4.91
N ALA A 224 13.27 -20.46 4.45
CA ALA A 224 13.57 -20.72 3.05
C ALA A 224 14.65 -21.82 2.94
N PRO A 225 14.88 -22.42 1.75
CA PRO A 225 15.77 -23.55 1.59
C PRO A 225 17.19 -23.34 2.11
N VAL A 226 17.78 -24.44 2.63
CA VAL A 226 19.19 -24.55 2.96
C VAL A 226 19.79 -25.64 2.07
N ARG A 227 20.96 -25.37 1.46
CA ARG A 227 21.62 -26.35 0.60
C ARG A 227 23.12 -26.14 0.57
N VAL A 228 23.82 -27.22 0.26
CA VAL A 228 25.23 -27.18 -0.11
C VAL A 228 25.33 -27.21 -1.63
N GLU A 229 26.00 -26.22 -2.22
CA GLU A 229 26.30 -26.19 -3.65
C GLU A 229 27.74 -26.56 -3.92
N ILE A 230 27.92 -27.42 -4.94
CA ILE A 230 29.22 -27.86 -5.44
C ILE A 230 29.40 -27.24 -6.83
N ARG A 231 30.26 -26.25 -6.94
CA ARG A 231 30.47 -25.44 -8.15
C ARG A 231 31.89 -25.69 -8.69
N ASN A 232 32.08 -25.40 -9.97
CA ASN A 232 33.44 -25.18 -10.46
C ASN A 232 34.05 -23.93 -9.80
N ARG A 233 35.40 -23.86 -9.70
CA ARG A 233 36.05 -22.70 -9.07
C ARG A 233 35.82 -21.39 -9.77
N THR A 234 35.38 -21.42 -11.03
CA THR A 234 34.84 -20.28 -11.76
C THR A 234 33.38 -20.57 -12.05
N SER A 235 32.47 -19.77 -11.53
CA SER A 235 31.02 -19.96 -11.64
C SER A 235 30.29 -18.62 -11.76
N ILE A 236 29.10 -18.65 -12.36
CA ILE A 236 28.28 -17.45 -12.47
C ILE A 236 27.55 -17.21 -11.13
N SER A 237 27.78 -16.05 -10.53
CA SER A 237 27.05 -15.62 -9.33
C SER A 237 25.69 -15.05 -9.67
N ASP A 238 25.65 -14.08 -10.61
CA ASP A 238 24.39 -13.43 -10.99
C ASP A 238 24.38 -12.97 -12.45
N ILE A 239 23.18 -12.79 -13.01
CA ILE A 239 22.94 -12.29 -14.37
C ILE A 239 21.89 -11.17 -14.27
N PHE A 240 22.23 -9.98 -14.75
CA PHE A 240 21.32 -8.86 -14.85
C PHE A 240 21.26 -8.30 -16.28
N VAL A 241 20.09 -8.32 -16.90
CA VAL A 241 19.86 -7.85 -18.26
C VAL A 241 19.25 -6.45 -18.23
N ARG A 242 19.96 -5.50 -18.85
CA ARG A 242 19.49 -4.12 -19.06
C ARG A 242 19.06 -3.92 -20.52
N GLU A 243 18.63 -2.73 -20.86
CA GLU A 243 18.15 -2.43 -22.23
C GLU A 243 19.19 -2.71 -23.34
N ASP A 244 20.46 -2.41 -23.07
CA ASP A 244 21.55 -2.41 -24.05
C ASP A 244 22.76 -3.23 -23.62
N GLU A 245 22.72 -3.88 -22.45
CA GLU A 245 23.83 -4.70 -21.94
C GLU A 245 23.38 -5.83 -21.00
N ILE A 246 24.16 -6.89 -20.93
CA ILE A 246 24.02 -7.94 -19.94
C ILE A 246 25.17 -7.83 -18.96
N TRP A 247 24.87 -7.72 -17.68
CA TRP A 247 25.86 -7.81 -16.60
C TRP A 247 25.95 -9.25 -16.11
N VAL A 248 27.14 -9.81 -16.17
CA VAL A 248 27.42 -11.17 -15.66
C VAL A 248 28.40 -11.04 -14.52
N GLU A 249 27.98 -11.49 -13.35
CA GLU A 249 28.85 -11.59 -12.17
C GLU A 249 29.44 -13.01 -12.13
N VAL A 250 30.75 -13.09 -12.24
CA VAL A 250 31.49 -14.37 -12.19
C VAL A 250 32.28 -14.41 -10.90
N LEU A 251 32.02 -15.43 -10.10
CA LEU A 251 32.79 -15.75 -8.89
C LEU A 251 33.96 -16.59 -9.27
N SER A 252 35.20 -16.15 -8.94
CA SER A 252 36.43 -16.94 -9.04
C SER A 252 36.94 -17.25 -7.65
N ALA A 253 37.00 -18.56 -7.32
CA ALA A 253 37.60 -19.07 -6.11
C ALA A 253 39.11 -19.41 -6.28
N ASP A 254 39.69 -19.01 -7.41
CA ASP A 254 41.10 -19.18 -7.71
C ASP A 254 41.86 -17.86 -7.58
N TYR A 255 43.07 -17.91 -7.08
CA TYR A 255 43.99 -16.78 -7.04
C TYR A 255 44.79 -16.59 -8.35
N LYS A 256 44.60 -17.49 -9.34
CA LYS A 256 45.20 -17.34 -10.68
C LYS A 256 44.20 -16.66 -11.61
N GLU A 257 44.68 -15.66 -12.31
CA GLU A 257 43.92 -15.04 -13.40
C GLU A 257 43.65 -16.04 -14.53
N LYS A 258 42.42 -16.07 -15.02
CA LYS A 258 41.99 -16.93 -16.12
C LYS A 258 41.44 -16.11 -17.27
N ASP A 259 41.67 -16.54 -18.50
CA ASP A 259 41.06 -15.99 -19.68
C ASP A 259 39.58 -16.36 -19.72
N ILE A 260 38.69 -15.34 -19.87
CA ILE A 260 37.24 -15.53 -19.83
C ILE A 260 36.65 -15.36 -21.23
N LYS A 261 35.69 -16.24 -21.53
CA LYS A 261 34.84 -16.17 -22.70
C LYS A 261 33.41 -16.53 -22.30
N PHE A 262 32.44 -15.86 -22.89
CA PHE A 262 31.00 -16.16 -22.74
C PHE A 262 30.39 -16.65 -24.05
N ASN A 263 29.45 -17.60 -23.96
CA ASN A 263 28.44 -17.86 -24.98
C ASN A 263 27.09 -17.46 -24.44
N ILE A 264 26.33 -16.68 -25.25
CA ILE A 264 25.05 -16.11 -24.86
C ILE A 264 23.99 -16.61 -25.83
N SER A 265 22.90 -17.17 -25.28
CA SER A 265 21.72 -17.52 -26.03
C SER A 265 20.48 -16.88 -25.39
N VAL A 266 19.61 -16.30 -26.21
CA VAL A 266 18.39 -15.62 -25.75
C VAL A 266 17.19 -16.13 -26.51
N TYR A 267 16.15 -16.48 -25.78
CA TYR A 267 14.88 -17.01 -26.31
C TYR A 267 13.69 -16.26 -25.68
N GLY A 268 12.56 -16.26 -26.35
CA GLY A 268 11.29 -15.97 -25.69
C GLY A 268 11.09 -16.97 -24.54
N GLN A 269 10.64 -16.49 -23.37
CA GLN A 269 10.27 -17.40 -22.29
C GLN A 269 8.84 -17.87 -22.42
N ASN A 270 7.88 -16.95 -22.50
CA ASN A 270 6.45 -17.26 -22.59
C ASN A 270 5.87 -17.11 -24.01
N PHE A 271 6.72 -17.11 -25.02
CA PHE A 271 6.37 -17.13 -26.42
C PHE A 271 7.49 -17.77 -27.26
N GLU A 272 7.12 -18.33 -28.42
CA GLU A 272 8.12 -18.98 -29.31
C GLU A 272 8.89 -17.94 -30.12
N GLU A 273 10.11 -17.68 -29.70
CA GLU A 273 11.07 -16.83 -30.44
C GLU A 273 12.51 -17.20 -30.05
N LYS A 274 13.37 -17.24 -31.05
CA LYS A 274 14.82 -17.34 -30.89
C LYS A 274 15.42 -15.98 -31.24
N VAL A 275 15.91 -15.26 -30.24
CA VAL A 275 16.51 -13.94 -30.40
C VAL A 275 17.96 -14.06 -30.88
N CYS A 276 18.77 -14.90 -30.22
CA CYS A 276 20.12 -15.27 -30.62
C CYS A 276 20.50 -16.61 -30.01
N GLU A 277 21.49 -17.26 -30.62
CA GLU A 277 22.02 -18.55 -30.15
C GLU A 277 23.54 -18.55 -30.29
N ASP A 278 24.22 -19.02 -29.27
CA ASP A 278 25.68 -19.20 -29.22
C ASP A 278 26.49 -17.96 -29.62
N MET A 279 26.03 -16.77 -29.26
CA MET A 279 26.77 -15.53 -29.45
C MET A 279 28.01 -15.52 -28.56
N ALA A 280 29.19 -15.71 -29.17
CA ALA A 280 30.44 -15.70 -28.42
C ALA A 280 30.89 -14.27 -28.11
N TYR A 281 31.33 -14.05 -26.89
CA TYR A 281 31.84 -12.77 -26.43
C TYR A 281 33.10 -12.95 -25.56
N VAL A 282 34.14 -12.19 -25.88
CA VAL A 282 35.36 -12.07 -25.07
C VAL A 282 35.42 -10.70 -24.48
N PRO A 283 35.26 -10.55 -23.14
CA PRO A 283 35.28 -9.23 -22.52
C PRO A 283 36.66 -8.59 -22.66
N THR A 284 36.67 -7.32 -23.02
CA THR A 284 37.88 -6.50 -23.10
C THR A 284 37.73 -5.30 -22.19
N THR A 285 38.83 -4.89 -21.55
CA THR A 285 38.85 -3.66 -20.75
C THR A 285 39.77 -2.65 -21.42
N THR A 286 39.40 -1.39 -21.32
CA THR A 286 40.33 -0.31 -21.55
C THR A 286 41.17 -0.11 -20.29
N ARG A 287 42.49 -0.23 -20.41
CA ARG A 287 43.36 0.05 -19.27
C ARG A 287 43.19 1.53 -18.92
N THR A 288 42.55 1.84 -17.82
CA THR A 288 42.62 3.17 -17.21
C THR A 288 44.05 3.37 -16.75
N VAL A 289 44.83 4.10 -17.51
CA VAL A 289 46.14 4.58 -17.05
C VAL A 289 45.87 5.56 -15.91
N GLY A 290 46.64 5.47 -14.85
CA GLY A 290 46.41 6.19 -13.60
C GLY A 290 46.20 7.71 -13.79
N LEU A 291 45.36 8.26 -12.94
CA LEU A 291 45.07 9.68 -12.85
C LEU A 291 46.38 10.51 -12.82
N GLY A 292 46.57 11.35 -13.78
CA GLY A 292 47.72 12.28 -13.86
C GLY A 292 48.68 12.03 -15.01
N ASP A 293 48.50 10.97 -15.76
CA ASP A 293 49.34 10.72 -16.91
C ASP A 293 48.81 11.45 -18.15
N SER A 294 49.64 12.27 -18.70
CA SER A 294 49.37 13.04 -19.93
C SER A 294 49.40 12.16 -21.18
N LEU A 295 48.51 11.16 -21.26
CA LEU A 295 48.30 10.47 -22.53
C LEU A 295 47.48 11.33 -23.46
N THR A 296 47.97 11.47 -24.68
CA THR A 296 47.22 12.15 -25.75
C THR A 296 46.02 11.27 -26.16
N GLU A 297 44.95 11.88 -26.67
CA GLU A 297 43.79 11.15 -27.21
C GLU A 297 44.20 10.08 -28.25
N ALA A 298 45.25 10.29 -29.00
CA ALA A 298 45.78 9.34 -29.97
C ALA A 298 46.43 8.11 -29.26
N GLN A 299 47.16 8.34 -28.17
CA GLN A 299 47.76 7.24 -27.40
C GLN A 299 46.68 6.42 -26.65
N VAL A 300 45.59 7.06 -26.21
CA VAL A 300 44.40 6.39 -25.69
C VAL A 300 43.69 5.62 -26.81
N GLY A 301 43.57 6.18 -28.01
CA GLY A 301 42.96 5.54 -29.17
C GLY A 301 43.72 4.31 -29.66
N ASP A 302 45.03 4.31 -29.64
CA ASP A 302 45.87 3.15 -30.03
C ASP A 302 45.81 2.05 -28.96
N ALA A 303 45.71 2.41 -27.68
CA ALA A 303 45.50 1.45 -26.61
C ALA A 303 44.06 0.88 -26.58
N LEU A 304 43.07 1.61 -27.08
CA LEU A 304 41.69 1.21 -27.19
C LEU A 304 41.38 0.35 -28.43
N GLY A 305 42.23 0.41 -29.48
CA GLY A 305 41.95 -0.17 -30.81
C GLY A 305 41.78 -1.71 -30.81
N ASN A 306 42.35 -2.44 -29.85
CA ASN A 306 42.29 -3.88 -29.78
C ASN A 306 41.84 -4.43 -28.40
N GLY A 307 41.37 -3.65 -27.47
CA GLY A 307 40.93 -4.05 -26.14
C GLY A 307 41.78 -5.16 -25.47
N ILE A 308 42.22 -4.98 -24.26
CA ILE A 308 42.94 -6.00 -23.53
C ILE A 308 41.93 -7.02 -23.01
N PRO A 309 42.06 -8.34 -23.31
CA PRO A 309 41.15 -9.33 -22.73
C PRO A 309 41.10 -9.21 -21.20
N GLN A 310 39.92 -9.15 -20.68
CA GLN A 310 39.69 -9.03 -19.24
C GLN A 310 39.76 -10.42 -18.62
N LYS A 311 40.64 -10.59 -17.65
CA LYS A 311 40.80 -11.85 -16.93
C LYS A 311 40.03 -11.87 -15.61
N THR A 312 39.82 -13.04 -15.06
CA THR A 312 39.25 -13.15 -13.69
C THR A 312 40.29 -12.75 -12.65
N GLU A 313 39.81 -12.15 -11.58
CA GLU A 313 40.53 -11.99 -10.31
C GLU A 313 39.84 -12.80 -9.22
N TYR A 314 40.49 -13.10 -8.11
CA TYR A 314 39.85 -13.75 -6.97
C TYR A 314 38.67 -12.95 -6.46
N GLY A 315 37.52 -13.60 -6.26
CA GLY A 315 36.28 -12.99 -5.83
C GLY A 315 35.30 -12.73 -6.98
N ILE A 316 34.42 -11.74 -6.81
CA ILE A 316 33.38 -11.42 -7.80
C ILE A 316 33.93 -10.47 -8.85
N ASN A 317 33.77 -10.87 -10.11
CA ASN A 317 34.16 -10.11 -11.30
C ASN A 317 32.89 -9.73 -12.08
N VAL A 318 32.68 -8.46 -12.39
CA VAL A 318 31.52 -7.97 -13.14
C VAL A 318 31.90 -7.73 -14.59
N TYR A 319 31.26 -8.45 -15.50
CA TYR A 319 31.46 -8.30 -16.95
C TYR A 319 30.21 -7.68 -17.57
N LYS A 320 30.39 -6.58 -18.32
CA LYS A 320 29.33 -5.88 -19.04
C LYS A 320 29.40 -6.23 -20.52
N ILE A 321 28.40 -6.94 -21.00
CA ILE A 321 28.35 -7.49 -22.36
C ILE A 321 27.35 -6.67 -23.15
N PRO A 322 27.78 -5.96 -24.23
CA PRO A 322 26.86 -5.23 -25.09
C PRO A 322 25.85 -6.20 -25.72
N PHE A 323 24.59 -5.96 -25.50
CA PHE A 323 23.50 -6.79 -26.01
C PHE A 323 22.20 -5.98 -26.07
N LYS A 324 21.45 -6.11 -27.15
CA LYS A 324 20.12 -5.50 -27.28
C LYS A 324 19.20 -6.39 -28.09
N VAL A 325 18.01 -6.64 -27.55
CA VAL A 325 16.94 -7.30 -28.31
C VAL A 325 16.43 -6.36 -29.40
N GLN A 326 16.46 -6.79 -30.66
CA GLN A 326 15.96 -5.99 -31.77
C GLN A 326 14.44 -6.18 -31.90
N ASN A 327 13.69 -5.07 -31.98
CA ASN A 327 12.22 -5.06 -32.06
C ASN A 327 11.56 -5.92 -30.97
N PRO A 328 11.82 -5.65 -29.68
CA PRO A 328 11.37 -6.53 -28.62
C PRO A 328 9.85 -6.50 -28.42
N ARG A 329 9.29 -7.61 -27.97
CA ARG A 329 7.98 -7.60 -27.31
C ARG A 329 8.19 -6.98 -25.93
N LEU A 330 7.60 -5.81 -25.72
CA LEU A 330 7.76 -5.07 -24.47
C LEU A 330 6.93 -5.72 -23.36
N TRP A 331 7.51 -5.82 -22.18
CA TRP A 331 6.78 -6.15 -20.98
C TRP A 331 5.85 -5.01 -20.54
N SER A 332 4.61 -5.34 -20.23
CA SER A 332 3.63 -4.40 -19.69
C SER A 332 2.61 -5.14 -18.81
N PRO A 333 1.81 -4.44 -17.98
CA PRO A 333 0.75 -5.08 -17.19
C PRO A 333 -0.26 -5.90 -17.99
N ASN A 334 -0.52 -5.53 -19.23
CA ASN A 334 -1.47 -6.24 -20.08
C ASN A 334 -0.84 -7.32 -20.96
N GLU A 335 0.43 -7.16 -21.27
CA GLU A 335 1.22 -8.04 -22.14
C GLU A 335 2.57 -8.32 -21.49
N PRO A 336 2.64 -9.20 -20.49
CA PRO A 336 3.85 -9.46 -19.72
C PRO A 336 4.81 -10.43 -20.45
N TRP A 337 5.33 -9.98 -21.59
CA TRP A 337 6.28 -10.74 -22.38
C TRP A 337 7.62 -10.87 -21.68
N LEU A 338 8.10 -12.11 -21.52
CA LEU A 338 9.36 -12.42 -20.88
C LEU A 338 10.29 -13.17 -21.83
N TYR A 339 11.58 -12.89 -21.67
CA TYR A 339 12.67 -13.56 -22.34
C TYR A 339 13.48 -14.37 -21.31
N ARG A 340 14.25 -15.33 -21.80
CA ARG A 340 15.22 -16.07 -21.01
C ARG A 340 16.58 -16.00 -21.67
N VAL A 341 17.57 -15.56 -20.92
CA VAL A 341 18.99 -15.58 -21.30
C VAL A 341 19.66 -16.81 -20.69
N PHE A 342 20.53 -17.44 -21.45
CA PHE A 342 21.46 -18.47 -21.01
C PHE A 342 22.87 -17.96 -21.22
N ILE A 343 23.71 -18.07 -20.20
CA ILE A 343 25.10 -17.67 -20.23
C ILE A 343 25.93 -18.91 -19.89
N ASP A 344 26.80 -19.30 -20.85
CA ASP A 344 27.85 -20.28 -20.61
C ASP A 344 29.16 -19.51 -20.37
N VAL A 345 29.85 -19.73 -19.26
CA VAL A 345 31.13 -19.14 -18.96
C VAL A 345 32.26 -20.14 -19.18
N TYR A 346 33.23 -19.76 -19.96
CA TYR A 346 34.47 -20.53 -20.21
C TYR A 346 35.65 -19.82 -19.53
N ALA A 347 36.49 -20.60 -18.82
CA ALA A 347 37.72 -20.11 -18.27
C ALA A 347 38.90 -20.97 -18.84
N ASP A 348 39.93 -20.32 -19.38
CA ASP A 348 41.05 -20.94 -20.11
C ASP A 348 40.61 -21.97 -21.18
N GLY A 349 39.43 -21.68 -21.82
CA GLY A 349 38.87 -22.50 -22.90
C GLY A 349 37.98 -23.67 -22.45
N GLU A 350 37.85 -23.93 -21.15
CA GLU A 350 36.98 -24.97 -20.61
C GLU A 350 35.67 -24.40 -20.12
N LEU A 351 34.55 -25.08 -20.40
CA LEU A 351 33.23 -24.70 -19.90
C LEU A 351 33.16 -24.87 -18.38
N CYS A 352 32.96 -23.77 -17.65
CA CYS A 352 32.96 -23.78 -16.19
C CYS A 352 31.55 -23.76 -15.59
N ASP A 353 30.63 -22.97 -16.16
CA ASP A 353 29.27 -22.88 -15.65
C ASP A 353 28.28 -22.49 -16.73
N THR A 354 27.02 -22.88 -16.53
CA THR A 354 25.86 -22.46 -17.34
C THR A 354 24.76 -21.99 -16.41
N LYS A 355 24.34 -20.75 -16.56
CA LYS A 355 23.25 -20.17 -15.77
C LYS A 355 22.24 -19.46 -16.66
N SER A 356 20.98 -19.42 -16.22
CA SER A 356 19.94 -18.69 -16.94
C SER A 356 19.19 -17.73 -16.01
N ALA A 357 18.69 -16.65 -16.60
CA ALA A 357 17.79 -15.71 -15.94
C ALA A 357 16.64 -15.34 -16.88
N HIS A 358 15.46 -15.06 -16.35
CA HIS A 358 14.42 -14.41 -17.12
C HIS A 358 14.57 -12.89 -17.02
N PHE A 359 14.05 -12.18 -18.02
CA PHE A 359 13.98 -10.73 -18.02
C PHE A 359 12.83 -10.24 -18.91
N GLY A 360 12.34 -9.07 -18.65
CA GLY A 360 11.37 -8.39 -19.52
C GLY A 360 11.99 -7.12 -20.08
N VAL A 361 11.82 -6.87 -21.38
CA VAL A 361 12.27 -5.63 -21.99
C VAL A 361 11.24 -4.54 -21.72
N ARG A 362 11.60 -3.55 -20.94
CA ARG A 362 10.76 -2.39 -20.62
C ARG A 362 11.60 -1.20 -20.18
N SER A 363 11.07 0.01 -20.31
CA SER A 363 11.56 1.18 -19.60
C SER A 363 10.54 1.63 -18.55
N PHE A 364 11.00 1.96 -17.34
CA PHE A 364 10.20 2.65 -16.34
C PHE A 364 10.99 3.83 -15.80
N THR A 365 10.46 5.02 -15.99
CA THR A 365 11.16 6.26 -15.65
C THR A 365 10.26 7.22 -14.88
N GLN A 366 10.89 8.14 -14.16
CA GLN A 366 10.22 9.25 -13.50
C GLN A 366 10.76 10.55 -14.06
N ASP A 367 9.88 11.43 -14.50
CA ASP A 367 10.27 12.75 -15.01
C ASP A 367 10.82 13.63 -13.88
N LYS A 368 12.06 14.09 -14.04
CA LYS A 368 12.75 14.99 -13.11
C LYS A 368 13.05 16.36 -13.72
N GLU A 369 12.71 16.56 -15.00
CA GLU A 369 13.06 17.74 -15.78
C GLU A 369 11.88 18.70 -15.95
N SER A 370 10.66 18.17 -16.12
CA SER A 370 9.45 18.98 -16.31
C SER A 370 8.99 19.64 -15.01
N THR A 371 8.05 20.56 -15.12
CA THR A 371 7.32 21.13 -13.97
C THR A 371 5.82 20.91 -14.17
N PRO A 372 5.14 20.16 -13.30
CA PRO A 372 5.63 19.45 -12.10
C PRO A 372 6.52 18.25 -12.44
N LYS A 373 7.52 17.98 -11.58
CA LYS A 373 8.35 16.76 -11.60
C LYS A 373 7.57 15.57 -11.06
N GLY A 374 8.02 14.35 -11.35
CA GLY A 374 7.55 13.14 -10.66
C GLY A 374 6.54 12.30 -11.43
N MET A 375 6.11 12.68 -12.64
CA MET A 375 5.26 11.82 -13.48
C MET A 375 6.01 10.54 -13.87
N PHE A 376 5.32 9.41 -13.78
CA PHE A 376 5.84 8.11 -14.19
C PHE A 376 5.54 7.81 -15.65
N TYR A 377 6.49 7.09 -16.27
CA TYR A 377 6.37 6.59 -17.63
C TYR A 377 6.74 5.11 -17.71
N LEU A 378 5.91 4.33 -18.36
CA LEU A 378 6.16 2.94 -18.72
C LEU A 378 6.23 2.84 -20.24
N ASN A 379 7.37 2.37 -20.76
CA ASN A 379 7.61 2.26 -22.21
C ASN A 379 7.32 3.60 -22.96
N GLY A 380 7.70 4.72 -22.35
CA GLY A 380 7.50 6.06 -22.87
C GLY A 380 6.08 6.65 -22.72
N ASN A 381 5.12 5.87 -22.23
CA ASN A 381 3.75 6.34 -22.00
C ASN A 381 3.54 6.73 -20.54
N LYS A 382 2.82 7.82 -20.30
CA LYS A 382 2.42 8.21 -18.95
C LYS A 382 1.65 7.09 -18.26
N ILE A 383 1.92 6.89 -16.98
CA ILE A 383 1.19 5.92 -16.17
C ILE A 383 0.94 6.48 -14.77
N ARG A 384 -0.24 6.23 -14.25
CA ARG A 384 -0.61 6.48 -12.85
C ARG A 384 -0.67 5.15 -12.12
N LEU A 385 -0.05 5.10 -10.94
CA LEU A 385 -0.05 3.90 -10.11
C LEU A 385 -1.31 3.87 -9.25
N ARG A 386 -2.10 2.81 -9.41
CA ARG A 386 -3.32 2.56 -8.66
C ARG A 386 -3.26 1.14 -8.11
N GLY A 387 -3.19 1.01 -6.80
CA GLY A 387 -2.93 -0.30 -6.24
C GLY A 387 -3.28 -0.46 -4.78
N ALA A 388 -2.62 -1.39 -4.15
CA ALA A 388 -2.82 -1.71 -2.75
C ALA A 388 -1.52 -2.09 -2.05
N ASN A 389 -1.53 -1.95 -0.73
CA ASN A 389 -0.51 -2.51 0.14
C ASN A 389 -0.76 -3.99 0.38
N THR A 390 0.31 -4.78 0.47
CA THR A 390 0.28 -6.17 0.91
C THR A 390 0.98 -6.29 2.27
N MET A 391 0.52 -7.19 3.13
CA MET A 391 1.14 -7.40 4.44
C MET A 391 1.16 -8.88 4.81
N GLY A 392 1.77 -9.71 3.96
CA GLY A 392 2.14 -11.07 4.31
C GLY A 392 1.33 -12.20 3.69
N PHE A 393 0.17 -11.96 3.11
CA PHE A 393 -0.62 -13.04 2.50
C PHE A 393 0.17 -13.74 1.36
N GLU A 394 0.90 -12.98 0.56
CA GLU A 394 1.72 -13.48 -0.54
C GLU A 394 2.88 -14.37 -0.05
N GLN A 395 3.45 -14.04 1.10
CA GLN A 395 4.49 -14.88 1.72
C GLN A 395 3.93 -16.16 2.30
N LEU A 396 2.74 -16.11 2.88
CA LEU A 396 2.07 -17.30 3.39
C LEU A 396 1.74 -18.29 2.28
N ASP A 397 1.32 -17.83 1.12
CA ASP A 397 1.04 -18.68 -0.03
C ASP A 397 2.33 -19.39 -0.49
N VAL A 398 3.46 -18.67 -0.54
CA VAL A 398 4.77 -19.28 -0.84
C VAL A 398 5.18 -20.29 0.23
N LEU A 399 5.04 -19.96 1.51
CA LEU A 399 5.40 -20.87 2.61
C LEU A 399 4.56 -22.15 2.63
N ARG A 400 3.30 -22.08 2.20
CA ARG A 400 2.38 -23.20 2.07
C ARG A 400 2.60 -24.00 0.77
N GLY A 401 3.41 -23.49 -0.16
CA GLY A 401 3.57 -24.04 -1.50
C GLY A 401 2.33 -23.87 -2.37
N ASP A 402 1.42 -22.96 -2.03
CA ASP A 402 0.16 -22.73 -2.76
C ASP A 402 0.33 -21.67 -3.86
N THR A 403 1.01 -22.10 -4.92
CA THR A 403 1.23 -21.24 -6.10
C THR A 403 -0.06 -20.89 -6.83
N ASN A 404 -1.09 -21.74 -6.76
CA ASN A 404 -2.39 -21.44 -7.36
C ASN A 404 -3.08 -20.28 -6.65
N GLN A 405 -3.00 -20.22 -5.31
CA GLN A 405 -3.55 -19.11 -4.57
C GLN A 405 -2.78 -17.82 -4.85
N LEU A 406 -1.45 -17.85 -4.92
CA LEU A 406 -0.63 -16.70 -5.28
C LEU A 406 -0.99 -16.13 -6.66
N ILE A 407 -1.21 -17.02 -7.66
CA ILE A 407 -1.69 -16.63 -9.01
C ILE A 407 -3.04 -15.94 -8.88
N ASP A 408 -3.96 -16.51 -8.13
CA ASP A 408 -5.30 -15.93 -7.96
C ASP A 408 -5.25 -14.57 -7.30
N ASP A 409 -4.47 -14.41 -6.25
CA ASP A 409 -4.35 -13.15 -5.51
C ASP A 409 -3.83 -12.02 -6.42
N ILE A 410 -2.85 -12.31 -7.28
CA ILE A 410 -2.38 -11.36 -8.30
C ILE A 410 -3.48 -11.04 -9.33
N LEU A 411 -4.23 -12.04 -9.77
CA LEU A 411 -5.32 -11.84 -10.72
C LEU A 411 -6.52 -11.10 -10.10
N LEU A 412 -6.82 -11.34 -8.82
CA LEU A 412 -7.83 -10.58 -8.05
C LEU A 412 -7.47 -9.09 -7.97
N ALA A 413 -6.18 -8.76 -7.77
CA ALA A 413 -5.73 -7.38 -7.84
C ALA A 413 -5.99 -6.76 -9.22
N LYS A 414 -5.74 -7.50 -10.30
CA LYS A 414 -6.02 -7.04 -11.67
C LYS A 414 -7.52 -6.86 -11.92
N ILE A 415 -8.35 -7.77 -11.43
CA ILE A 415 -9.82 -7.65 -11.50
C ILE A 415 -10.30 -6.40 -10.76
N CYS A 416 -9.63 -6.05 -9.66
CA CYS A 416 -9.89 -4.81 -8.91
C CYS A 416 -9.36 -3.56 -9.63
N ASN A 417 -8.93 -3.66 -10.90
CA ASN A 417 -8.34 -2.58 -11.70
C ASN A 417 -7.03 -2.00 -11.13
N MET A 418 -6.36 -2.73 -10.25
CA MET A 418 -5.04 -2.35 -9.77
C MET A 418 -3.97 -2.65 -10.84
N ASN A 419 -2.96 -1.81 -10.91
CA ASN A 419 -1.81 -2.00 -11.80
C ASN A 419 -0.49 -2.16 -11.03
N PHE A 420 -0.48 -1.96 -9.71
CA PHE A 420 0.67 -2.24 -8.88
C PHE A 420 0.28 -2.70 -7.47
N LEU A 421 1.22 -3.38 -6.80
CA LEU A 421 1.18 -3.73 -5.39
C LEU A 421 2.39 -3.13 -4.69
N ARG A 422 2.18 -2.46 -3.58
CA ARG A 422 3.25 -2.09 -2.67
C ARG A 422 3.49 -3.27 -1.73
N LEU A 423 4.67 -3.87 -1.83
CA LEU A 423 5.10 -4.95 -0.94
C LEU A 423 5.58 -4.32 0.36
N THR A 424 4.62 -4.04 1.21
CA THR A 424 4.79 -3.23 2.43
C THR A 424 5.45 -4.08 3.49
N GLN A 425 6.41 -3.70 3.92
CA GLN A 425 7.51 -2.80 4.15
C GLN A 425 8.78 -3.64 4.13
N ARG A 426 8.94 -4.54 3.17
CA ARG A 426 10.05 -5.47 3.04
C ARG A 426 10.13 -6.09 1.65
N PRO A 427 11.32 -6.57 1.23
CA PRO A 427 11.43 -7.53 0.16
C PRO A 427 10.75 -8.86 0.52
N VAL A 428 10.15 -9.51 -0.47
CA VAL A 428 9.46 -10.81 -0.33
C VAL A 428 10.23 -11.92 -1.04
N GLN A 429 9.76 -13.17 -0.93
CA GLN A 429 10.40 -14.29 -1.62
C GLN A 429 10.35 -14.09 -3.14
N LYS A 430 11.42 -14.54 -3.81
CA LYS A 430 11.60 -14.43 -5.26
C LYS A 430 10.38 -14.92 -6.07
N MET A 431 9.72 -15.98 -5.64
CA MET A 431 8.54 -16.53 -6.31
C MET A 431 7.41 -15.51 -6.48
N VAL A 432 7.22 -14.59 -5.53
CA VAL A 432 6.20 -13.53 -5.65
C VAL A 432 6.52 -12.61 -6.83
N TYR A 433 7.78 -12.19 -6.96
CA TYR A 433 8.21 -11.36 -8.11
C TYR A 433 8.12 -12.14 -9.43
N ASP A 434 8.52 -13.41 -9.46
CA ASP A 434 8.44 -14.25 -10.65
C ASP A 434 6.99 -14.32 -11.19
N TYR A 435 5.99 -14.50 -10.31
CA TYR A 435 4.58 -14.51 -10.72
C TYR A 435 4.04 -13.11 -11.05
N CYS A 436 4.50 -12.07 -10.37
CA CYS A 436 4.19 -10.69 -10.77
C CYS A 436 4.76 -10.37 -12.16
N ASP A 437 5.96 -10.86 -12.49
CA ASP A 437 6.55 -10.74 -13.83
C ASP A 437 5.70 -11.44 -14.90
N MET A 438 5.31 -12.69 -14.64
CA MET A 438 4.52 -13.50 -15.58
C MET A 438 3.09 -12.99 -15.75
N LEU A 439 2.49 -12.41 -14.72
CA LEU A 439 1.10 -11.94 -14.74
C LEU A 439 0.98 -10.43 -14.98
N GLY A 440 2.08 -9.71 -15.09
CA GLY A 440 2.05 -8.29 -15.38
C GLY A 440 1.50 -7.44 -14.23
N MET A 441 1.94 -7.69 -13.00
CA MET A 441 1.62 -6.87 -11.84
C MET A 441 2.86 -6.08 -11.41
N MET A 442 2.83 -4.76 -11.55
CA MET A 442 3.94 -3.93 -11.09
C MET A 442 4.07 -3.97 -9.57
N THR A 443 5.30 -3.82 -9.05
CA THR A 443 5.56 -3.83 -7.61
C THR A 443 6.43 -2.65 -7.19
N GLN A 444 6.14 -2.13 -6.01
CA GLN A 444 7.06 -1.31 -5.22
C GLN A 444 7.58 -2.17 -4.07
N THR A 445 8.89 -2.16 -3.84
CA THR A 445 9.52 -2.89 -2.73
C THR A 445 10.16 -1.91 -1.76
N ASP A 446 9.88 -2.10 -0.48
CA ASP A 446 10.38 -1.25 0.60
C ASP A 446 11.54 -1.93 1.33
N LEU A 447 12.53 -1.15 1.79
CA LEU A 447 13.49 -1.58 2.79
C LEU A 447 12.77 -1.71 4.15
N PRO A 448 13.07 -2.73 4.97
CA PRO A 448 12.32 -2.98 6.19
C PRO A 448 12.67 -1.97 7.31
N LEU A 449 12.27 -0.73 7.11
CA LEU A 449 12.39 0.35 8.08
C LEU A 449 11.03 1.04 8.30
N PHE A 450 10.69 1.23 9.57
CA PHE A 450 9.46 1.91 9.97
C PHE A 450 9.74 2.94 11.06
N GLY A 451 9.30 4.17 10.85
CA GLY A 451 9.30 5.24 11.84
C GLY A 451 10.67 5.81 12.20
N CYS A 452 11.70 5.00 12.31
CA CYS A 452 13.01 5.43 12.78
C CYS A 452 14.14 4.47 12.38
N MET A 453 15.36 4.95 12.49
CA MET A 453 16.57 4.14 12.28
C MET A 453 17.62 4.45 13.35
N ARG A 454 18.28 3.41 13.84
CA ARG A 454 19.34 3.54 14.84
C ARG A 454 20.69 3.87 14.20
N ARG A 455 21.48 4.76 14.82
CA ARG A 455 22.79 5.17 14.31
C ARG A 455 23.77 4.03 14.13
N ASN A 456 23.80 3.07 15.07
CA ASN A 456 24.68 1.91 15.00
C ASN A 456 24.30 0.91 13.90
N LYS A 457 23.17 1.12 13.21
CA LYS A 457 22.69 0.31 12.10
C LYS A 457 22.79 1.01 10.73
N PHE A 458 23.41 2.17 10.67
CA PHE A 458 23.56 2.93 9.41
C PHE A 458 24.20 2.08 8.30
N ALA A 459 25.37 1.51 8.55
CA ALA A 459 26.08 0.67 7.56
C ALA A 459 25.27 -0.59 7.20
N GLU A 460 24.61 -1.19 8.20
CA GLU A 460 23.76 -2.35 8.01
C GLU A 460 22.56 -2.04 7.12
N GLY A 461 21.90 -0.89 7.32
CA GLY A 461 20.80 -0.46 6.47
C GLY A 461 21.21 -0.21 5.02
N VAL A 462 22.38 0.38 4.80
CA VAL A 462 22.93 0.58 3.44
C VAL A 462 23.23 -0.77 2.77
N ARG A 463 23.81 -1.74 3.50
CA ARG A 463 24.05 -3.09 3.00
C ARG A 463 22.73 -3.79 2.64
N GLN A 464 21.72 -3.69 3.48
CA GLN A 464 20.41 -4.28 3.19
C GLN A 464 19.70 -3.58 2.02
N ALA A 465 19.93 -2.29 1.78
CA ALA A 465 19.42 -1.61 0.58
C ALA A 465 20.08 -2.14 -0.70
N GLU A 466 21.38 -2.44 -0.66
CA GLU A 466 22.10 -3.12 -1.75
C GLU A 466 21.50 -4.52 -2.01
N GLU A 467 21.33 -5.32 -0.94
CA GLU A 467 20.75 -6.67 -1.03
C GLU A 467 19.33 -6.64 -1.60
N MET A 468 18.50 -5.70 -1.16
CA MET A 468 17.17 -5.50 -1.71
C MET A 468 17.22 -5.27 -3.22
N GLU A 469 18.08 -4.35 -3.71
CA GLU A 469 18.19 -4.09 -5.15
C GLU A 469 18.67 -5.32 -5.92
N ARG A 470 19.63 -6.06 -5.39
CA ARG A 470 20.11 -7.30 -6.02
C ARG A 470 19.02 -8.36 -6.19
N ILE A 471 18.07 -8.44 -5.24
CA ILE A 471 16.91 -9.32 -5.35
C ILE A 471 15.96 -8.86 -6.46
N VAL A 472 15.67 -7.54 -6.53
CA VAL A 472 14.58 -7.03 -7.38
C VAL A 472 15.01 -6.50 -8.74
N ARG A 473 16.32 -6.32 -9.01
CA ARG A 473 16.83 -5.67 -10.23
C ARG A 473 16.48 -6.42 -11.51
N SER A 474 16.42 -7.75 -11.47
CA SER A 474 16.14 -8.59 -12.63
C SER A 474 14.65 -8.76 -12.90
N HIS A 475 13.78 -8.27 -12.02
CA HIS A 475 12.32 -8.41 -12.14
C HIS A 475 11.72 -7.19 -12.84
N PRO A 476 11.18 -7.32 -14.06
CA PRO A 476 10.53 -6.21 -14.77
C PRO A 476 9.31 -5.67 -14.03
N CYS A 477 8.67 -6.46 -13.19
CA CYS A 477 7.55 -6.00 -12.37
C CYS A 477 7.96 -4.97 -11.30
N ASN A 478 9.20 -5.05 -10.76
CA ASN A 478 9.62 -4.14 -9.71
C ASN A 478 10.04 -2.79 -10.28
N ILE A 479 9.17 -1.78 -10.09
CA ILE A 479 9.31 -0.47 -10.71
C ILE A 479 9.91 0.58 -9.79
N VAL A 480 9.67 0.49 -8.48
CA VAL A 480 10.10 1.47 -7.47
C VAL A 480 10.67 0.75 -6.26
N VAL A 481 11.70 1.31 -5.65
CA VAL A 481 12.16 0.95 -4.30
C VAL A 481 12.01 2.14 -3.35
N SER A 482 11.74 1.84 -2.07
CA SER A 482 11.60 2.84 -1.01
C SER A 482 12.43 2.43 0.21
N TYR A 483 12.88 3.41 1.02
CA TYR A 483 13.81 3.10 2.11
C TYR A 483 13.18 3.10 3.48
N ILE A 484 12.19 3.95 3.74
CA ILE A 484 11.57 4.03 5.07
C ILE A 484 10.08 4.35 4.96
N ASN A 485 9.29 3.70 5.80
CA ASN A 485 7.89 4.01 6.00
C ASN A 485 7.71 4.96 7.18
N GLU A 486 6.93 6.05 7.00
CA GLU A 486 6.48 6.97 8.05
C GLU A 486 7.59 7.38 9.02
N PRO A 487 8.64 8.10 8.57
CA PRO A 487 9.75 8.48 9.45
C PRO A 487 9.32 9.56 10.43
N PHE A 488 9.12 9.17 11.69
CA PHE A 488 8.79 10.10 12.76
C PHE A 488 10.02 10.86 13.27
N PRO A 489 9.90 12.17 13.55
CA PRO A 489 11.03 13.01 13.92
C PRO A 489 11.76 12.57 15.20
N ASN A 490 11.06 11.92 16.14
CA ASN A 490 11.62 11.49 17.41
C ASN A 490 11.11 10.10 17.76
N ALA A 491 11.94 9.11 17.54
CA ALA A 491 11.60 7.75 17.94
C ALA A 491 11.54 7.65 19.47
N ASN A 492 10.34 7.81 20.04
CA ASN A 492 10.03 7.60 21.44
C ASN A 492 10.95 8.25 22.45
N ASN A 493 11.29 9.51 22.24
CA ASN A 493 12.14 10.26 23.15
C ASN A 493 13.51 9.59 23.44
N LYS A 494 14.02 8.79 22.51
CA LYS A 494 15.37 8.21 22.56
C LYS A 494 16.29 8.85 21.50
N PRO A 495 16.40 10.19 21.42
CA PRO A 495 17.05 10.90 20.30
C PRO A 495 18.51 10.51 20.10
N HIS A 496 19.20 10.08 21.15
CA HIS A 496 20.61 9.70 21.06
C HIS A 496 20.89 8.38 20.35
N ARG A 497 19.88 7.53 20.17
CA ARG A 497 20.01 6.22 19.52
C ARG A 497 19.54 6.24 18.07
N HIS A 498 18.76 7.21 17.68
CA HIS A 498 18.13 7.27 16.37
C HIS A 498 18.71 8.40 15.52
N LEU A 499 18.65 8.24 14.21
CA LEU A 499 19.00 9.27 13.26
C LEU A 499 17.97 10.41 13.36
N GLU A 500 18.47 11.62 13.33
CA GLU A 500 17.64 12.79 13.11
C GLU A 500 17.23 12.90 11.64
N ARG A 501 16.20 13.70 11.35
CA ARG A 501 15.70 13.86 9.99
C ARG A 501 16.80 14.28 8.98
N ALA A 502 17.73 15.15 9.39
CA ALA A 502 18.87 15.55 8.55
C ALA A 502 19.84 14.38 8.28
N GLU A 503 20.09 13.55 9.30
CA GLU A 503 20.97 12.38 9.19
C GLU A 503 20.33 11.27 8.36
N LEU A 504 19.00 11.17 8.30
CA LEU A 504 18.30 10.29 7.38
C LEU A 504 18.59 10.66 5.92
N MET A 505 18.84 11.94 5.62
CA MET A 505 19.23 12.34 4.27
C MET A 505 20.60 11.79 3.85
N ASP A 506 21.55 11.75 4.79
CA ASP A 506 22.86 11.11 4.56
C ASP A 506 22.70 9.60 4.35
N PHE A 507 21.80 8.97 5.10
CA PHE A 507 21.45 7.56 4.93
C PHE A 507 20.84 7.30 3.55
N PHE A 508 19.86 8.09 3.13
CA PHE A 508 19.24 7.96 1.80
C PHE A 508 20.28 8.14 0.69
N THR A 509 21.15 9.12 0.83
CA THR A 509 22.23 9.34 -0.14
C THR A 509 23.18 8.14 -0.24
N ALA A 510 23.49 7.49 0.87
CA ALA A 510 24.32 6.29 0.90
C ALA A 510 23.58 5.09 0.27
N CYS A 511 22.30 4.91 0.56
CA CYS A 511 21.46 3.89 -0.05
C CYS A 511 21.32 4.09 -1.56
N ASP A 512 21.13 5.34 -2.04
CA ASP A 512 21.05 5.65 -3.47
C ASP A 512 22.31 5.18 -4.20
N LYS A 513 23.49 5.46 -3.64
CA LYS A 513 24.75 5.02 -4.24
C LYS A 513 24.88 3.50 -4.29
N ALA A 514 24.48 2.81 -3.23
CA ALA A 514 24.51 1.34 -3.18
C ALA A 514 23.53 0.74 -4.21
N VAL A 515 22.30 1.24 -4.26
CA VAL A 515 21.26 0.79 -5.20
C VAL A 515 21.64 1.07 -6.65
N LEU A 516 22.03 2.32 -6.96
CA LEU A 516 22.35 2.73 -8.33
C LEU A 516 23.65 2.12 -8.86
N LEU A 517 24.56 1.65 -8.00
CA LEU A 517 25.71 0.85 -8.41
C LEU A 517 25.27 -0.46 -9.07
N HIS A 518 24.21 -1.07 -8.57
CA HIS A 518 23.68 -2.34 -9.05
C HIS A 518 22.57 -2.20 -10.08
N ASN A 519 21.90 -1.05 -10.14
CA ASN A 519 20.88 -0.75 -11.13
C ASN A 519 20.78 0.77 -11.38
N PRO A 520 21.53 1.31 -12.33
CA PRO A 520 21.55 2.75 -12.64
C PRO A 520 20.18 3.33 -13.04
N ASP A 521 19.26 2.49 -13.48
CA ASP A 521 17.95 2.89 -14.01
C ASP A 521 16.82 2.81 -12.95
N ARG A 522 17.15 2.48 -11.70
CA ARG A 522 16.16 2.34 -10.63
C ARG A 522 15.46 3.65 -10.29
N VAL A 523 14.14 3.65 -10.30
CA VAL A 523 13.34 4.73 -9.72
C VAL A 523 13.29 4.53 -8.21
N ILE A 524 13.71 5.55 -7.49
CA ILE A 524 13.82 5.54 -6.03
C ILE A 524 12.83 6.54 -5.44
N LYS A 525 12.11 6.13 -4.43
CA LYS A 525 11.25 6.94 -3.57
C LYS A 525 11.77 6.80 -2.13
N HIS A 526 12.47 7.80 -1.60
CA HIS A 526 13.16 7.68 -0.32
C HIS A 526 12.22 7.33 0.83
N VAL A 527 11.03 7.93 0.84
CA VAL A 527 10.08 7.83 1.93
C VAL A 527 8.70 7.45 1.41
N ASP A 528 8.01 6.58 2.12
CA ASP A 528 6.59 6.32 1.94
C ASP A 528 5.84 6.81 3.18
N GLY A 529 4.96 7.81 3.00
CA GLY A 529 4.21 8.39 4.11
C GLY A 529 4.91 9.51 4.90
N ASP A 530 5.92 10.17 4.33
CA ASP A 530 6.43 11.44 4.86
C ASP A 530 6.04 12.56 3.90
N TYR A 531 5.16 13.43 4.33
CA TYR A 531 4.45 14.38 3.48
C TYR A 531 5.32 15.43 2.79
N ASP A 532 6.54 15.69 3.22
CA ASP A 532 7.48 16.55 2.52
C ASP A 532 8.94 16.18 2.85
N PRO A 533 9.46 15.08 2.29
CA PRO A 533 10.85 14.71 2.49
C PRO A 533 11.74 15.79 1.90
N PRO A 534 12.84 16.19 2.58
CA PRO A 534 13.77 17.19 2.08
C PRO A 534 14.56 16.74 0.85
N SER A 535 14.44 15.47 0.43
CA SER A 535 15.11 14.87 -0.71
C SER A 535 14.47 15.24 -2.06
N GLU A 536 15.21 15.11 -3.15
CA GLU A 536 14.75 15.29 -4.53
C GLU A 536 13.99 14.03 -5.05
N THR A 537 13.08 13.50 -4.24
CA THR A 537 12.17 12.41 -4.61
C THR A 537 10.71 12.84 -4.47
N MET A 538 9.81 12.04 -5.03
CA MET A 538 8.38 12.33 -5.01
C MET A 538 7.84 12.38 -3.58
N PRO A 539 7.13 13.45 -3.19
CA PRO A 539 6.44 13.51 -1.91
C PRO A 539 5.34 12.44 -1.82
N ASP A 540 5.15 11.89 -0.65
CA ASP A 540 4.10 10.92 -0.37
C ASP A 540 3.49 11.15 1.00
N ASN A 541 2.18 10.99 1.12
CA ASN A 541 1.48 11.11 2.38
C ASN A 541 0.59 9.89 2.61
N HIS A 542 0.59 9.39 3.84
CA HIS A 542 -0.46 8.50 4.30
C HIS A 542 -1.65 9.34 4.77
N CYS A 543 -2.84 8.96 4.37
CA CYS A 543 -4.03 9.78 4.60
C CYS A 543 -5.25 8.91 4.94
N TYR A 544 -5.69 8.97 6.19
CA TYR A 544 -6.80 8.16 6.71
C TYR A 544 -7.95 9.03 7.26
N PRO A 545 -8.54 9.93 6.45
CA PRO A 545 -9.54 10.87 6.95
C PRO A 545 -10.85 10.21 7.39
N MET A 546 -11.08 8.97 6.97
CA MET A 546 -12.31 8.22 7.26
C MET A 546 -12.06 6.93 8.05
N TRP A 547 -10.87 6.77 8.61
CA TRP A 547 -10.58 5.71 9.57
C TRP A 547 -10.82 6.20 11.00
N TYR A 548 -11.13 5.30 11.93
CA TYR A 548 -11.50 5.64 13.32
C TYR A 548 -10.44 6.47 14.05
N ASN A 549 -9.17 6.17 13.82
CA ASN A 549 -8.06 6.95 14.36
C ASN A 549 -7.62 8.12 13.48
N GLY A 550 -8.21 8.31 12.37
CA GLY A 550 -7.98 9.27 11.31
C GLY A 550 -6.74 10.16 11.38
N HIS A 551 -6.02 10.27 10.29
CA HIS A 551 -4.94 11.26 10.16
C HIS A 551 -4.77 11.74 8.72
N GLY A 552 -3.95 12.74 8.54
CA GLY A 552 -3.72 13.40 7.28
C GLY A 552 -4.62 14.60 7.10
N ILE A 553 -5.25 14.74 5.94
CA ILE A 553 -6.15 15.84 5.63
C ILE A 553 -7.58 15.52 6.05
N ASP A 554 -8.34 16.56 6.45
CA ASP A 554 -9.78 16.44 6.71
C ASP A 554 -10.54 16.00 5.44
N ILE A 555 -11.57 15.15 5.60
CA ILE A 555 -12.32 14.59 4.46
C ILE A 555 -13.03 15.67 3.64
N GLY A 556 -13.52 16.73 4.26
CA GLY A 556 -14.16 17.84 3.54
C GLY A 556 -13.16 18.56 2.65
N LEU A 557 -11.96 18.80 3.15
CA LEU A 557 -10.87 19.39 2.36
C LEU A 557 -10.44 18.45 1.22
N LEU A 558 -10.25 17.16 1.52
CA LEU A 558 -9.89 16.16 0.50
C LEU A 558 -10.94 16.08 -0.62
N ASN A 559 -12.23 15.98 -0.25
CA ASN A 559 -13.32 15.93 -1.23
C ASN A 559 -13.40 17.21 -2.08
N LYS A 560 -13.07 18.37 -1.50
CA LYS A 560 -13.00 19.66 -2.19
C LYS A 560 -11.84 19.76 -3.18
N GLY A 561 -10.81 18.93 -3.06
CA GLY A 561 -9.63 18.88 -3.94
C GLY A 561 -8.39 19.53 -3.31
N TYR A 562 -8.37 19.74 -1.99
CA TYR A 562 -7.16 20.15 -1.29
C TYR A 562 -6.27 18.94 -0.97
N TRP A 563 -4.98 19.20 -0.85
CA TRP A 563 -4.01 18.22 -0.40
C TRP A 563 -3.12 18.80 0.70
N LEU A 564 -2.39 17.93 1.38
CA LEU A 564 -1.40 18.36 2.36
C LEU A 564 -0.28 19.17 1.68
N PRO A 565 0.30 20.16 2.36
CA PRO A 565 1.40 20.93 1.81
C PRO A 565 2.55 20.03 1.37
N THR A 566 2.97 20.17 0.12
CA THR A 566 4.08 19.45 -0.47
C THR A 566 4.92 20.38 -1.32
N LYS A 567 5.90 19.82 -2.04
CA LYS A 567 6.70 20.58 -3.02
C LYS A 567 5.78 21.06 -4.16
N PRO A 568 5.63 22.36 -4.40
CA PRO A 568 4.65 22.90 -5.37
C PRO A 568 4.88 22.44 -6.81
N ASP A 569 6.13 22.17 -7.15
CA ASP A 569 6.61 21.76 -8.47
C ASP A 569 6.74 20.24 -8.65
N TRP A 570 6.09 19.47 -7.78
CA TRP A 570 6.05 18.01 -7.83
C TRP A 570 4.64 17.45 -7.96
N TYR A 571 4.53 16.32 -8.65
CA TYR A 571 3.46 15.35 -8.44
C TYR A 571 3.67 14.65 -7.10
N TYR A 572 2.65 14.00 -6.55
CA TYR A 572 2.72 13.33 -5.26
C TYR A 572 1.93 12.03 -5.23
N GLY A 573 2.14 11.27 -4.15
CA GLY A 573 1.46 10.03 -3.87
C GLY A 573 0.72 10.02 -2.54
N CYS A 574 -0.13 9.00 -2.40
CA CYS A 574 -0.71 8.55 -1.15
C CYS A 574 -0.44 7.06 -1.01
N GLY A 575 0.64 6.72 -0.30
CA GLY A 575 1.11 5.34 -0.16
C GLY A 575 0.18 4.47 0.67
N GLU A 576 -0.62 5.08 1.56
CA GLU A 576 -1.62 4.37 2.35
C GLU A 576 -2.86 5.22 2.61
N PHE A 577 -4.03 4.61 2.45
CA PHE A 577 -5.33 5.15 2.85
C PHE A 577 -6.32 4.01 3.06
N GLY A 578 -7.36 4.24 3.82
CA GLY A 578 -8.40 3.22 4.00
C GLY A 578 -9.30 3.50 5.20
N ALA A 579 -10.27 2.64 5.37
CA ALA A 579 -11.15 2.57 6.52
C ALA A 579 -11.38 1.11 6.91
N GLU A 580 -11.74 0.86 8.15
CA GLU A 580 -12.00 -0.50 8.64
C GLU A 580 -13.37 -1.02 8.24
N GLY A 581 -13.44 -2.34 8.03
CA GLY A 581 -14.65 -3.11 7.90
C GLY A 581 -14.45 -4.47 8.55
N LEU A 582 -15.41 -4.89 9.40
CA LEU A 582 -15.34 -6.17 10.10
C LEU A 582 -15.19 -7.34 9.12
N ASP A 583 -14.51 -8.39 9.56
CA ASP A 583 -14.48 -9.67 8.85
C ASP A 583 -15.87 -10.29 8.81
N PHE A 584 -16.08 -11.25 7.92
CA PHE A 584 -17.37 -11.92 7.82
C PHE A 584 -17.69 -12.74 9.10
N ALA A 585 -18.94 -12.74 9.50
CA ALA A 585 -19.39 -13.39 10.72
C ALA A 585 -19.04 -14.88 10.80
N ASP A 586 -19.07 -15.59 9.66
CA ASP A 586 -18.71 -17.01 9.58
C ASP A 586 -17.21 -17.26 9.82
N LEU A 587 -16.34 -16.40 9.30
CA LEU A 587 -14.90 -16.41 9.58
C LEU A 587 -14.64 -16.15 11.07
N MET A 588 -15.27 -15.09 11.61
CA MET A 588 -15.14 -14.73 13.04
C MET A 588 -15.55 -15.88 13.93
N LYS A 589 -16.70 -16.51 13.69
CA LYS A 589 -17.21 -17.66 14.48
C LYS A 589 -16.30 -18.89 14.43
N ARG A 590 -15.56 -19.09 13.34
CA ARG A 590 -14.64 -20.22 13.18
C ARG A 590 -13.25 -19.96 13.76
N ARG A 591 -12.74 -18.75 13.67
CA ARG A 591 -11.33 -18.45 13.90
C ARG A 591 -11.07 -17.55 15.11
N TYR A 592 -11.97 -16.64 15.47
CA TYR A 592 -11.75 -15.71 16.56
C TYR A 592 -11.85 -16.39 17.94
N PRO A 593 -11.12 -15.91 18.96
CA PRO A 593 -11.33 -16.28 20.34
C PRO A 593 -12.79 -16.08 20.75
N LYS A 594 -13.38 -17.07 21.44
CA LYS A 594 -14.81 -17.06 21.78
C LYS A 594 -15.20 -15.88 22.68
N GLU A 595 -14.30 -15.43 23.53
CA GLU A 595 -14.46 -14.29 24.42
C GLU A 595 -14.65 -12.98 23.67
N TRP A 596 -14.11 -12.86 22.46
CA TRP A 596 -14.31 -11.68 21.60
C TRP A 596 -15.72 -11.60 21.03
N LEU A 597 -16.39 -12.74 20.92
CA LEU A 597 -17.70 -12.89 20.28
C LEU A 597 -18.82 -13.11 21.33
N SER A 598 -18.52 -12.90 22.63
CA SER A 598 -19.52 -13.13 23.71
C SER A 598 -20.71 -12.19 23.56
N GLU A 599 -21.90 -12.72 23.80
CA GLU A 599 -23.15 -11.94 23.74
C GLU A 599 -23.34 -11.02 24.97
N PRO A 600 -23.91 -9.82 24.82
CA PRO A 600 -24.22 -9.20 23.54
C PRO A 600 -22.96 -8.88 22.76
N PHE A 601 -22.96 -9.11 21.45
CA PHE A 601 -21.79 -8.87 20.61
C PHE A 601 -21.38 -7.40 20.66
N ASN A 602 -20.08 -7.16 20.89
CA ASN A 602 -19.50 -5.83 20.90
C ASN A 602 -18.16 -5.87 20.14
N PRO A 603 -18.05 -5.24 18.96
CA PRO A 603 -16.82 -5.23 18.15
C PRO A 603 -15.61 -4.65 18.87
N ASN A 604 -15.82 -3.86 19.95
CA ASN A 604 -14.73 -3.30 20.75
C ASN A 604 -13.98 -4.35 21.59
N LYS A 605 -14.49 -5.58 21.67
CA LYS A 605 -13.79 -6.71 22.32
C LYS A 605 -12.75 -7.38 21.42
N ILE A 606 -12.76 -7.09 20.13
CA ILE A 606 -11.81 -7.68 19.18
C ILE A 606 -10.45 -7.05 19.40
N ILE A 607 -9.46 -7.90 19.69
CA ILE A 607 -8.09 -7.48 19.96
C ILE A 607 -7.24 -7.72 18.70
N GLY A 608 -6.24 -6.90 18.48
CA GLY A 608 -5.27 -7.05 17.39
C GLY A 608 -5.51 -6.11 16.23
N ALA A 609 -6.73 -5.88 15.83
CA ALA A 609 -7.04 -4.88 14.83
C ALA A 609 -6.78 -3.47 15.39
N GLN A 610 -6.30 -2.56 14.55
CA GLN A 610 -6.22 -1.13 14.91
C GLN A 610 -7.62 -0.48 14.86
N THR A 611 -8.63 -1.21 15.28
CA THR A 611 -9.97 -0.69 15.37
C THR A 611 -10.02 0.39 16.44
N GLY A 612 -10.56 1.53 16.09
CA GLY A 612 -11.05 2.45 17.10
C GLY A 612 -12.16 1.76 17.86
N SER A 613 -12.18 1.94 19.17
CA SER A 613 -13.17 1.32 20.07
C SER A 613 -14.61 1.83 19.87
N PHE A 614 -14.92 2.47 18.75
CA PHE A 614 -16.16 3.24 18.59
C PHE A 614 -16.93 2.91 17.31
N HIS A 615 -16.98 1.66 16.91
CA HIS A 615 -17.75 1.24 15.73
C HIS A 615 -19.18 1.81 15.73
N HIS A 616 -19.86 1.83 16.86
CA HIS A 616 -21.24 2.29 16.98
C HIS A 616 -21.44 3.82 16.83
N PHE A 617 -20.36 4.61 16.72
CA PHE A 617 -20.47 6.04 16.43
C PHE A 617 -20.55 6.36 14.93
N PHE A 618 -20.09 5.47 14.07
CA PHE A 618 -20.06 5.64 12.62
C PHE A 618 -21.29 5.08 11.92
N TYR A 619 -22.00 4.19 12.61
CA TYR A 619 -23.24 3.55 12.15
C TYR A 619 -24.05 3.08 13.34
N ASP A 620 -25.32 2.77 13.12
CA ASP A 620 -26.20 2.29 14.19
C ASP A 620 -25.71 0.94 14.76
N LYS A 621 -25.93 0.74 16.05
CA LYS A 621 -25.66 -0.51 16.74
C LYS A 621 -26.37 -1.66 16.02
N GLY A 622 -25.64 -2.76 15.78
CA GLY A 622 -26.20 -3.99 15.23
C GLY A 622 -26.93 -4.79 16.31
N ASP A 623 -27.95 -5.55 15.91
CA ASP A 623 -28.68 -6.45 16.78
C ASP A 623 -27.94 -7.78 17.01
N ASP A 624 -27.18 -8.20 15.98
CA ASP A 624 -26.37 -9.42 15.96
C ASP A 624 -25.07 -9.19 15.19
N ILE A 625 -24.18 -10.17 15.20
CA ILE A 625 -22.87 -10.08 14.53
C ILE A 625 -23.02 -9.85 13.03
N GLU A 626 -24.00 -10.43 12.37
CA GLU A 626 -24.26 -10.28 10.94
C GLU A 626 -24.63 -8.85 10.58
N SER A 627 -25.48 -8.21 11.37
CA SER A 627 -25.88 -6.82 11.17
C SER A 627 -24.73 -5.85 11.44
N TRP A 628 -23.89 -6.12 12.44
CA TRP A 628 -22.67 -5.35 12.67
C TRP A 628 -21.70 -5.45 11.49
N VAL A 629 -21.44 -6.64 10.98
CA VAL A 629 -20.59 -6.86 9.78
C VAL A 629 -21.14 -6.09 8.58
N LYS A 630 -22.45 -6.21 8.33
CA LYS A 630 -23.08 -5.50 7.22
C LYS A 630 -22.88 -3.98 7.29
N LYS A 631 -23.16 -3.40 8.46
CA LYS A 631 -23.06 -1.94 8.68
C LYS A 631 -21.62 -1.45 8.56
N SER A 632 -20.70 -2.16 9.17
CA SER A 632 -19.27 -1.87 9.13
C SER A 632 -18.72 -1.92 7.68
N GLN A 633 -19.09 -2.94 6.91
CA GLN A 633 -18.67 -3.03 5.50
C GLN A 633 -19.37 -2.02 4.59
N ASP A 634 -20.62 -1.63 4.88
CA ASP A 634 -21.29 -0.53 4.17
C ASP A 634 -20.56 0.82 4.39
N TYR A 635 -20.10 1.06 5.63
CA TYR A 635 -19.30 2.23 5.93
C TYR A 635 -17.94 2.19 5.22
N GLN A 636 -17.23 1.06 5.29
CA GLN A 636 -15.94 0.87 4.63
C GLN A 636 -16.05 1.12 3.11
N ALA A 637 -17.07 0.58 2.46
CA ALA A 637 -17.29 0.77 1.03
C ALA A 637 -17.54 2.25 0.67
N PHE A 638 -18.37 2.94 1.46
CA PHE A 638 -18.61 4.38 1.29
C PHE A 638 -17.32 5.20 1.43
N ALA A 639 -16.54 4.94 2.49
CA ALA A 639 -15.29 5.61 2.75
C ALA A 639 -14.26 5.34 1.63
N THR A 640 -14.16 4.10 1.18
CA THR A 640 -13.27 3.70 0.08
C THR A 640 -13.60 4.43 -1.20
N THR A 641 -14.90 4.50 -1.59
CA THR A 641 -15.33 5.25 -2.77
C THR A 641 -14.97 6.73 -2.65
N MET A 642 -15.33 7.35 -1.52
CA MET A 642 -15.15 8.80 -1.34
C MET A 642 -13.68 9.23 -1.41
N MET A 643 -12.79 8.50 -0.72
CA MET A 643 -11.35 8.78 -0.75
C MET A 643 -10.74 8.50 -2.13
N THR A 644 -11.05 7.34 -2.73
CA THR A 644 -10.47 6.94 -4.02
C THR A 644 -10.88 7.90 -5.13
N GLU A 645 -12.13 8.30 -5.19
CA GLU A 645 -12.59 9.27 -6.18
C GLU A 645 -11.97 10.65 -5.97
N ALA A 646 -11.78 11.08 -4.72
CA ALA A 646 -11.09 12.33 -4.43
C ALA A 646 -9.65 12.31 -4.95
N PHE A 647 -8.89 11.23 -4.72
CA PHE A 647 -7.55 11.06 -5.27
C PHE A 647 -7.55 11.01 -6.81
N ARG A 648 -8.52 10.38 -7.41
CA ARG A 648 -8.60 10.29 -8.87
C ARG A 648 -8.97 11.62 -9.55
N ARG A 649 -9.74 12.48 -8.89
CA ARG A 649 -10.02 13.84 -9.37
C ARG A 649 -8.83 14.78 -9.26
N ASP A 650 -7.80 14.41 -8.51
CA ASP A 650 -6.57 15.19 -8.37
C ASP A 650 -5.57 14.85 -9.49
N SER A 651 -5.37 15.82 -10.41
CA SER A 651 -4.44 15.65 -11.55
C SER A 651 -2.98 15.47 -11.13
N LYS A 652 -2.58 15.89 -9.92
CA LYS A 652 -1.24 15.73 -9.38
C LYS A 652 -1.03 14.43 -8.59
N MET A 653 -2.09 13.70 -8.23
CA MET A 653 -2.01 12.42 -7.54
C MET A 653 -1.66 11.31 -8.54
N VAL A 654 -0.38 10.99 -8.67
CA VAL A 654 0.13 10.00 -9.66
C VAL A 654 0.27 8.59 -9.09
N SER A 655 0.22 8.43 -7.77
CA SER A 655 0.28 7.13 -7.10
C SER A 655 -0.67 7.09 -5.92
N ASN A 656 -1.49 6.04 -5.82
CA ASN A 656 -2.24 5.75 -4.60
C ASN A 656 -2.36 4.24 -4.35
N ALA A 657 -2.28 3.84 -3.08
CA ALA A 657 -2.40 2.45 -2.68
C ALA A 657 -3.30 2.32 -1.45
N ILE A 658 -4.39 1.57 -1.58
CA ILE A 658 -5.26 1.30 -0.43
C ILE A 658 -4.54 0.41 0.59
N HIS A 659 -4.73 0.67 1.84
CA HIS A 659 -4.25 -0.15 2.95
C HIS A 659 -5.45 -0.82 3.63
N LEU A 660 -5.74 -2.13 3.31
CA LEU A 660 -4.95 -3.12 2.62
C LEU A 660 -5.75 -3.90 1.57
N PHE A 661 -5.06 -4.78 0.82
CA PHE A 661 -5.71 -5.66 -0.13
C PHE A 661 -6.34 -6.87 0.56
N ILE A 662 -5.54 -7.82 1.04
CA ILE A 662 -5.96 -9.08 1.66
C ILE A 662 -5.33 -9.17 3.06
N ASP A 663 -6.07 -9.59 4.09
CA ASP A 663 -5.50 -9.93 5.38
C ASP A 663 -4.73 -11.25 5.31
N ALA A 664 -3.56 -11.28 5.95
CA ALA A 664 -2.79 -12.51 6.08
C ALA A 664 -3.42 -13.48 7.09
N TRP A 665 -4.03 -12.94 8.14
CA TRP A 665 -4.66 -13.67 9.24
C TRP A 665 -6.01 -13.06 9.63
N PRO A 666 -6.86 -13.81 10.35
CA PRO A 666 -8.11 -13.26 10.88
C PRO A 666 -7.84 -12.01 11.74
N SER A 667 -8.68 -11.01 11.64
CA SER A 667 -8.57 -9.75 12.41
C SER A 667 -7.22 -9.02 12.25
N GLY A 668 -6.43 -9.33 11.23
CA GLY A 668 -5.09 -8.81 11.09
C GLY A 668 -5.05 -7.28 11.10
N TRP A 669 -5.66 -6.68 10.11
CA TRP A 669 -5.78 -5.22 10.03
C TRP A 669 -7.22 -4.73 9.96
N MET A 670 -8.16 -5.58 9.54
CA MET A 670 -9.57 -5.26 9.25
C MET A 670 -9.80 -4.12 8.25
N LYS A 671 -8.77 -3.36 7.90
CA LYS A 671 -8.79 -2.34 6.83
C LYS A 671 -8.73 -2.94 5.43
N THR A 672 -8.53 -4.22 5.32
CA THR A 672 -8.50 -4.94 4.05
C THR A 672 -9.82 -4.93 3.32
N ILE A 673 -9.74 -4.95 2.00
CA ILE A 673 -10.92 -5.05 1.14
C ILE A 673 -11.33 -6.51 0.85
N MET A 674 -10.48 -7.47 1.23
CA MET A 674 -10.76 -8.90 1.27
C MET A 674 -10.31 -9.49 2.61
N ASP A 675 -11.02 -10.49 3.12
CA ASP A 675 -10.59 -11.19 4.33
C ASP A 675 -9.46 -12.21 4.04
N CYS A 676 -8.92 -12.85 5.08
CA CYS A 676 -7.81 -13.80 4.94
C CYS A 676 -8.20 -15.11 4.21
N GLU A 677 -9.47 -15.34 3.94
CA GLU A 677 -9.98 -16.46 3.14
C GLU A 677 -10.36 -16.02 1.70
N ARG A 678 -9.97 -14.81 1.31
CA ARG A 678 -10.19 -14.18 -0.01
C ARG A 678 -11.67 -13.89 -0.31
N LYS A 679 -12.51 -13.83 0.71
CA LYS A 679 -13.89 -13.40 0.53
C LYS A 679 -13.94 -11.87 0.37
N PRO A 680 -14.50 -11.35 -0.73
CA PRO A 680 -14.50 -9.92 -1.00
C PRO A 680 -15.47 -9.18 -0.07
N LYS A 681 -14.96 -8.17 0.66
CA LYS A 681 -15.81 -7.23 1.38
C LYS A 681 -16.48 -6.27 0.37
N LYS A 682 -17.51 -5.55 0.77
CA LYS A 682 -18.15 -4.56 -0.13
C LYS A 682 -17.18 -3.50 -0.64
N ALA A 683 -16.15 -3.19 0.13
CA ALA A 683 -15.08 -2.28 -0.25
C ALA A 683 -14.25 -2.76 -1.44
N PHE A 684 -14.14 -4.06 -1.70
CA PHE A 684 -13.49 -4.60 -2.91
C PHE A 684 -14.20 -4.09 -4.18
N PHE A 685 -15.51 -4.23 -4.22
CA PHE A 685 -16.31 -3.80 -5.38
C PHE A 685 -16.33 -2.27 -5.50
N ALA A 686 -16.41 -1.57 -4.38
CA ALA A 686 -16.34 -0.11 -4.34
C ALA A 686 -15.00 0.42 -4.88
N TYR A 687 -13.90 -0.19 -4.48
CA TYR A 687 -12.55 0.17 -4.93
C TYR A 687 -12.35 -0.15 -6.42
N ARG A 688 -12.76 -1.35 -6.85
CA ARG A 688 -12.76 -1.77 -8.25
C ARG A 688 -13.47 -0.78 -9.16
N ASP A 689 -14.66 -0.36 -8.77
CA ASP A 689 -15.47 0.56 -9.56
C ASP A 689 -14.87 1.97 -9.60
N ALA A 690 -14.36 2.44 -8.46
CA ALA A 690 -13.65 3.71 -8.40
C ALA A 690 -12.32 3.70 -9.18
N LEU A 691 -11.71 2.53 -9.40
CA LEU A 691 -10.49 2.33 -10.20
C LEU A 691 -10.73 1.95 -11.67
N GLU A 692 -11.96 1.99 -12.18
CA GLU A 692 -12.18 1.78 -13.61
C GLU A 692 -11.21 2.64 -14.44
N PRO A 693 -10.51 2.09 -15.44
CA PRO A 693 -9.46 2.84 -16.17
C PRO A 693 -9.94 4.17 -16.74
N VAL A 694 -11.16 4.22 -17.25
CA VAL A 694 -11.90 5.45 -17.54
C VAL A 694 -13.09 5.49 -16.60
N HIS A 695 -13.10 6.47 -15.70
CA HIS A 695 -14.11 6.60 -14.65
C HIS A 695 -14.78 7.98 -14.72
N ILE A 696 -16.08 8.00 -14.51
CA ILE A 696 -16.84 9.24 -14.37
C ILE A 696 -17.19 9.45 -12.90
N SER A 697 -16.72 10.55 -12.31
CA SER A 697 -16.91 10.88 -10.90
C SER A 697 -17.89 12.04 -10.75
N LEU A 698 -18.93 11.83 -9.95
CA LEU A 698 -19.90 12.84 -9.55
C LEU A 698 -19.57 13.32 -8.14
N ARG A 699 -19.16 14.57 -8.00
CA ARG A 699 -18.74 15.17 -6.73
C ARG A 699 -19.78 16.11 -6.17
N THR A 700 -20.14 15.92 -4.91
CA THR A 700 -20.86 16.90 -4.10
C THR A 700 -20.25 17.00 -2.70
N ASP A 701 -20.31 18.21 -2.12
CA ASP A 701 -20.02 18.43 -0.70
C ASP A 701 -21.31 18.44 0.12
N ARG A 702 -22.47 18.42 -0.54
CA ARG A 702 -23.77 18.52 0.12
C ARG A 702 -24.67 17.34 -0.26
N PHE A 703 -25.01 16.51 0.71
CA PHE A 703 -25.85 15.34 0.53
C PHE A 703 -27.33 15.59 0.85
N THR A 704 -27.64 16.69 1.54
CA THR A 704 -28.98 17.04 1.97
C THR A 704 -29.36 18.49 1.58
N TYR A 705 -30.56 18.68 1.08
CA TYR A 705 -31.08 19.96 0.60
C TYR A 705 -32.51 20.21 1.10
N PHE A 706 -32.93 21.46 1.12
CA PHE A 706 -34.35 21.79 1.23
C PHE A 706 -35.03 21.82 -0.15
N GLU A 707 -36.31 21.54 -0.19
CA GLU A 707 -37.13 21.79 -1.38
C GLU A 707 -37.01 23.25 -1.85
N GLY A 708 -37.02 23.44 -3.18
CA GLY A 708 -36.85 24.76 -3.82
C GLY A 708 -35.40 25.24 -3.94
N GLU A 709 -34.43 24.53 -3.35
CA GLU A 709 -33.04 24.89 -3.52
C GLU A 709 -32.44 24.37 -4.87
N LYS A 710 -31.46 25.11 -5.39
CA LYS A 710 -30.68 24.70 -6.55
C LYS A 710 -29.68 23.66 -6.11
N ILE A 711 -29.72 22.46 -6.68
CA ILE A 711 -28.84 21.34 -6.43
C ILE A 711 -27.86 21.26 -7.59
N SER A 712 -26.57 21.32 -7.33
CA SER A 712 -25.51 21.24 -8.33
C SER A 712 -24.51 20.17 -7.92
N ILE A 713 -24.09 19.31 -8.88
CA ILE A 713 -23.19 18.20 -8.67
C ILE A 713 -22.10 18.26 -9.73
N ASP A 714 -20.84 18.35 -9.32
CA ASP A 714 -19.72 18.46 -10.25
C ASP A 714 -19.41 17.11 -10.91
N CYS A 715 -19.10 17.14 -12.19
CA CYS A 715 -18.77 15.97 -12.98
C CYS A 715 -17.36 16.02 -13.53
N TYR A 716 -16.61 14.94 -13.31
CA TYR A 716 -15.25 14.74 -13.80
C TYR A 716 -15.13 13.42 -14.57
N VAL A 717 -14.25 13.39 -15.56
CA VAL A 717 -13.79 12.14 -16.19
C VAL A 717 -12.34 11.95 -15.80
N CYS A 718 -12.08 10.86 -15.08
CA CYS A 718 -10.74 10.43 -14.66
C CYS A 718 -10.28 9.34 -15.63
N ASN A 719 -9.23 9.62 -16.40
CA ASN A 719 -8.71 8.70 -17.41
C ASN A 719 -7.27 8.31 -17.06
N ASP A 720 -7.05 7.06 -16.69
CA ASP A 720 -5.72 6.50 -16.44
C ASP A 720 -5.18 5.73 -17.68
N THR A 721 -5.85 5.83 -18.84
CA THR A 721 -5.40 5.23 -20.10
C THR A 721 -4.64 6.24 -20.96
N ASN A 722 -3.87 5.74 -21.94
CA ASN A 722 -3.17 6.57 -22.91
C ASN A 722 -4.02 6.91 -24.14
N VAL A 723 -5.35 6.84 -24.03
CA VAL A 723 -6.28 7.12 -25.12
C VAL A 723 -7.04 8.39 -24.79
N SER A 724 -6.81 9.44 -25.61
CA SER A 724 -7.64 10.64 -25.61
C SER A 724 -8.76 10.52 -26.66
N GLY A 725 -9.87 11.23 -26.45
CA GLY A 725 -10.97 11.18 -27.42
C GLY A 725 -12.09 12.18 -27.14
N GLU A 726 -13.03 12.28 -28.07
CA GLU A 726 -14.24 13.05 -27.91
C GLU A 726 -15.38 12.12 -27.47
N TYR A 727 -16.09 12.53 -26.43
CA TYR A 727 -17.15 11.77 -25.81
C TYR A 727 -18.34 12.69 -25.55
N THR A 728 -19.47 12.10 -25.20
CA THR A 728 -20.62 12.82 -24.67
C THR A 728 -20.95 12.29 -23.27
N VAL A 729 -21.07 13.21 -22.29
CA VAL A 729 -21.64 12.86 -20.99
C VAL A 729 -23.11 13.14 -21.01
N VAL A 730 -23.91 12.14 -20.68
CA VAL A 730 -25.35 12.23 -20.55
C VAL A 730 -25.72 12.17 -19.07
N TYR A 731 -26.45 13.18 -18.61
CA TYR A 731 -26.99 13.25 -17.26
C TYR A 731 -28.46 12.88 -17.26
N GLU A 732 -28.89 12.02 -16.36
CA GLU A 732 -30.28 11.56 -16.23
C GLU A 732 -30.72 11.56 -14.75
N MET A 733 -31.86 12.11 -14.47
CA MET A 733 -32.56 12.08 -13.17
C MET A 733 -34.05 12.09 -13.39
N GLU A 734 -34.75 10.99 -13.11
CA GLU A 734 -36.18 10.82 -13.40
C GLU A 734 -36.54 11.17 -14.86
N ASP A 735 -37.34 12.23 -15.11
CA ASP A 735 -37.70 12.72 -16.44
C ASP A 735 -36.82 13.92 -16.90
N LEU A 736 -35.75 14.22 -16.15
CA LEU A 736 -34.81 15.31 -16.47
C LEU A 736 -33.57 14.77 -17.15
N ARG A 737 -33.07 15.49 -18.15
CA ARG A 737 -31.87 15.11 -18.91
C ARG A 737 -31.06 16.33 -19.33
N ALA A 738 -29.75 16.14 -19.48
CA ALA A 738 -28.85 17.07 -20.13
C ALA A 738 -27.69 16.29 -20.79
N GLU A 739 -27.05 16.90 -21.77
CA GLU A 739 -25.90 16.31 -22.47
C GLU A 739 -24.79 17.34 -22.65
N GLN A 740 -23.54 16.87 -22.50
CA GLN A 740 -22.34 17.70 -22.66
C GLN A 740 -21.29 16.95 -23.47
N LYS A 741 -20.87 17.50 -24.58
CA LYS A 741 -19.68 17.01 -25.31
C LYS A 741 -18.42 17.39 -24.55
N VAL A 742 -17.47 16.48 -24.48
CA VAL A 742 -16.22 16.65 -23.77
C VAL A 742 -15.08 16.01 -24.54
N LYS A 743 -13.93 16.68 -24.54
CA LYS A 743 -12.66 16.10 -24.98
C LYS A 743 -11.93 15.58 -23.74
N VAL A 744 -11.80 14.27 -23.63
CA VAL A 744 -11.11 13.60 -22.52
C VAL A 744 -9.61 13.52 -22.85
N ALA A 745 -8.78 14.00 -21.94
CA ALA A 745 -7.33 13.91 -22.04
C ALA A 745 -6.83 12.51 -21.67
N ASP A 746 -5.69 12.11 -22.25
CA ASP A 746 -4.99 10.87 -21.90
C ASP A 746 -4.25 11.01 -20.58
N CYS A 747 -4.32 9.99 -19.76
CA CYS A 747 -3.67 9.87 -18.45
C CYS A 747 -3.82 11.14 -17.58
N ASP A 748 -5.05 11.71 -17.54
CA ASP A 748 -5.34 12.95 -16.85
C ASP A 748 -6.81 13.03 -16.41
N VAL A 749 -7.15 14.11 -15.73
CA VAL A 749 -8.49 14.43 -15.23
C VAL A 749 -9.10 15.53 -16.09
N THR A 750 -10.32 15.31 -16.53
CA THR A 750 -11.07 16.31 -17.29
C THR A 750 -12.30 16.74 -16.50
N TYR A 751 -12.38 18.03 -16.15
CA TYR A 751 -13.62 18.60 -15.64
C TYR A 751 -14.64 18.76 -16.78
N VAL A 752 -15.87 18.28 -16.57
CA VAL A 752 -16.91 18.29 -17.62
C VAL A 752 -17.87 19.46 -17.45
N SER A 753 -18.67 19.42 -16.40
CA SER A 753 -19.68 20.44 -16.08
C SER A 753 -20.25 20.22 -14.68
N SER A 754 -21.01 21.20 -14.21
CA SER A 754 -21.83 21.07 -13.00
C SER A 754 -23.31 21.01 -13.42
N PRO A 755 -23.88 19.81 -13.69
CA PRO A 755 -25.29 19.66 -13.92
C PRO A 755 -26.09 20.12 -12.68
N PHE A 756 -27.21 20.81 -12.91
CA PHE A 756 -28.06 21.29 -11.83
C PHE A 756 -29.55 21.14 -12.11
N PHE A 757 -30.30 21.04 -11.02
CA PHE A 757 -31.77 20.93 -11.03
C PHE A 757 -32.34 21.51 -9.75
N THR A 758 -33.68 21.60 -9.69
CA THR A 758 -34.42 22.06 -8.51
C THR A 758 -35.60 21.13 -8.27
N VAL A 759 -35.69 20.61 -7.06
CA VAL A 759 -36.87 19.84 -6.60
C VAL A 759 -37.83 20.80 -5.92
N GLN A 760 -39.00 21.03 -6.51
CA GLN A 760 -39.92 22.10 -6.08
C GLN A 760 -40.62 21.77 -4.77
N SER A 761 -40.99 20.50 -4.56
CA SER A 761 -41.67 20.09 -3.32
C SER A 761 -41.46 18.59 -3.07
N VAL A 762 -41.42 18.22 -1.81
CA VAL A 762 -41.38 16.83 -1.34
C VAL A 762 -42.31 16.61 -0.17
N ASN A 763 -42.82 15.40 0.00
CA ASN A 763 -43.50 15.00 1.23
C ASN A 763 -42.47 14.51 2.24
N ASP A 764 -42.26 15.29 3.33
CA ASP A 764 -41.28 15.04 4.37
C ASP A 764 -39.85 15.00 3.85
N ARG A 765 -39.34 13.86 3.31
CA ARG A 765 -38.01 13.70 2.73
C ARG A 765 -38.03 12.68 1.59
N GLN A 766 -37.29 12.94 0.50
CA GLN A 766 -37.23 12.10 -0.67
C GLN A 766 -35.79 12.04 -1.24
N ARG A 767 -35.41 10.87 -1.76
CA ARG A 767 -34.12 10.66 -2.41
C ARG A 767 -34.22 10.84 -3.91
N PHE A 768 -33.19 11.48 -4.47
CA PHE A 768 -33.02 11.69 -5.90
C PHE A 768 -31.63 11.21 -6.30
N THR A 769 -31.54 10.50 -7.43
CA THR A 769 -30.30 9.95 -7.92
C THR A 769 -29.99 10.51 -9.30
N LEU A 770 -28.96 11.33 -9.38
CA LEU A 770 -28.38 11.78 -10.65
C LEU A 770 -27.45 10.69 -11.19
N LYS A 771 -27.66 10.28 -12.45
CA LYS A 771 -26.76 9.41 -13.19
C LYS A 771 -25.95 10.24 -14.18
N ALA A 772 -24.68 9.89 -14.36
CA ALA A 772 -23.84 10.40 -15.41
C ALA A 772 -23.28 9.23 -16.22
N ILE A 773 -23.40 9.31 -17.54
CA ILE A 773 -23.10 8.23 -18.48
C ILE A 773 -22.17 8.81 -19.54
N LEU A 774 -20.96 8.26 -19.65
CA LEU A 774 -19.98 8.61 -20.68
C LEU A 774 -20.20 7.69 -21.88
N VAL A 775 -20.49 8.29 -23.04
CA VAL A 775 -20.68 7.57 -24.29
C VAL A 775 -19.69 8.02 -25.35
N ASP A 776 -19.19 7.09 -26.14
CA ASP A 776 -18.31 7.37 -27.28
C ASP A 776 -19.08 7.89 -28.51
N SER A 777 -18.38 8.14 -29.61
CA SER A 777 -18.95 8.62 -30.88
C SER A 777 -19.98 7.65 -31.49
N ASP A 778 -19.90 6.38 -31.15
CA ASP A 778 -20.78 5.31 -31.67
C ASP A 778 -21.98 5.08 -30.74
N GLY A 779 -22.08 5.86 -29.67
CA GLY A 779 -23.14 5.75 -28.67
C GLY A 779 -22.98 4.61 -27.67
N LYS A 780 -21.79 3.99 -27.59
CA LYS A 780 -21.48 2.92 -26.65
C LYS A 780 -21.14 3.54 -25.27
N VAL A 781 -21.70 2.94 -24.23
CA VAL A 781 -21.38 3.33 -22.84
C VAL A 781 -19.96 2.89 -22.51
N VAL A 782 -19.12 3.87 -22.14
CA VAL A 782 -17.73 3.69 -21.74
C VAL A 782 -17.60 3.62 -20.22
N ALA A 783 -18.27 4.51 -19.50
CA ALA A 783 -18.32 4.56 -18.05
C ALA A 783 -19.65 5.15 -17.56
N HIS A 784 -20.02 4.84 -16.36
CA HIS A 784 -21.18 5.44 -15.71
C HIS A 784 -21.01 5.53 -14.20
N SER A 785 -21.65 6.52 -13.58
CA SER A 785 -21.69 6.70 -12.13
C SER A 785 -23.02 7.31 -11.71
N SER A 786 -23.27 7.31 -10.41
CA SER A 786 -24.45 7.95 -9.85
C SER A 786 -24.16 8.61 -8.51
N CYS A 787 -24.85 9.73 -8.25
CA CYS A 787 -24.81 10.43 -6.98
C CYS A 787 -26.24 10.56 -6.44
N THR A 788 -26.45 10.13 -5.20
CA THR A 788 -27.74 10.23 -4.52
C THR A 788 -27.71 11.34 -3.47
N ILE A 789 -28.69 12.22 -3.54
CA ILE A 789 -28.94 13.29 -2.57
C ILE A 789 -30.33 13.11 -1.94
N GLU A 790 -30.56 13.75 -0.81
CA GLU A 790 -31.84 13.74 -0.13
C GLU A 790 -32.39 15.14 0.00
N VAL A 791 -33.64 15.33 -0.36
CA VAL A 791 -34.33 16.61 -0.30
C VAL A 791 -35.38 16.54 0.80
N PHE A 792 -35.41 17.57 1.63
CA PHE A 792 -36.28 17.69 2.78
C PHE A 792 -37.31 18.79 2.55
N GLN A 793 -38.52 18.56 3.03
CA GLN A 793 -39.53 19.60 3.11
C GLN A 793 -39.09 20.69 4.08
N LYS A 794 -39.31 21.95 3.72
CA LYS A 794 -39.10 23.07 4.63
C LYS A 794 -40.10 23.02 5.78
N MET A 795 -39.57 22.96 6.99
CA MET A 795 -40.38 22.99 8.20
C MET A 795 -40.60 24.42 8.68
N PRO A 796 -41.79 24.75 9.21
CA PRO A 796 -42.01 26.04 9.89
C PRO A 796 -41.11 26.08 11.15
N GLU A 797 -40.63 27.26 11.51
CA GLU A 797 -39.91 27.44 12.77
C GLU A 797 -40.81 27.03 13.95
N SER A 798 -40.21 26.21 14.86
CA SER A 798 -40.88 25.83 16.09
C SER A 798 -41.09 27.06 16.98
N LYS A 799 -42.19 27.08 17.73
CA LYS A 799 -42.42 28.11 18.76
C LYS A 799 -41.30 28.02 19.82
N GLU A 800 -40.92 29.20 20.33
CA GLU A 800 -40.03 29.22 21.50
C GLU A 800 -40.70 28.50 22.68
N THR A 801 -39.92 27.69 23.36
CA THR A 801 -40.28 26.95 24.56
C THR A 801 -39.48 27.47 25.75
N ASP A 802 -39.90 27.08 26.96
CA ASP A 802 -39.16 27.43 28.19
C ASP A 802 -37.84 26.63 28.38
N ASN A 803 -37.44 25.81 27.39
CA ASN A 803 -36.20 25.01 27.44
C ASN A 803 -34.98 25.94 27.29
N GLU A 804 -33.97 25.72 28.08
CA GLU A 804 -32.68 26.40 27.96
C GLU A 804 -31.70 25.55 27.17
N ILE A 805 -31.42 25.95 25.93
CA ILE A 805 -30.47 25.26 25.04
C ILE A 805 -29.14 25.99 25.09
N ILE A 806 -28.07 25.29 25.53
CA ILE A 806 -26.74 25.83 25.67
C ILE A 806 -25.90 25.25 24.52
N PHE A 807 -25.36 26.12 23.67
CA PHE A 807 -24.58 25.76 22.52
C PHE A 807 -23.08 26.06 22.71
N ASP A 808 -22.22 25.35 21.98
CA ASP A 808 -20.81 25.65 21.79
C ASP A 808 -20.04 25.84 23.08
N LEU A 809 -20.26 25.00 24.08
CA LEU A 809 -19.42 25.00 25.25
C LEU A 809 -17.94 24.74 24.87
N LYS A 810 -17.09 25.65 25.27
CA LYS A 810 -15.65 25.55 25.04
C LYS A 810 -15.01 24.61 26.07
N PRO A 811 -13.82 24.05 25.81
CA PRO A 811 -13.13 23.24 26.79
C PRO A 811 -13.00 23.94 28.13
N GLY A 812 -13.36 23.24 29.19
CA GLY A 812 -13.41 23.76 30.57
C GLY A 812 -14.41 23.01 31.45
N THR A 813 -14.51 23.44 32.69
CA THR A 813 -15.45 22.90 33.68
C THR A 813 -16.55 23.90 33.95
N TYR A 814 -17.79 23.48 33.89
CA TYR A 814 -18.98 24.31 34.09
C TYR A 814 -19.89 23.69 35.16
N THR A 815 -20.73 24.51 35.76
CA THR A 815 -21.86 24.03 36.59
C THR A 815 -23.15 24.36 35.88
N ILE A 816 -23.90 23.37 35.44
CA ILE A 816 -25.15 23.51 34.68
C ILE A 816 -26.21 22.59 35.30
N ALA A 817 -27.38 23.14 35.62
CA ALA A 817 -28.48 22.41 36.23
C ALA A 817 -28.07 21.62 37.50
N GLY A 818 -27.16 22.20 38.29
CA GLY A 818 -26.64 21.59 39.53
C GLY A 818 -25.59 20.50 39.35
N GLU A 819 -25.15 20.21 38.12
CA GLU A 819 -24.14 19.19 37.82
C GLU A 819 -22.85 19.82 37.31
N THR A 820 -21.74 19.10 37.53
CA THR A 820 -20.46 19.41 36.91
C THR A 820 -20.44 18.90 35.49
N VAL A 821 -20.14 19.77 34.54
CA VAL A 821 -19.99 19.45 33.11
C VAL A 821 -18.53 19.67 32.73
N GLU A 822 -17.83 18.61 32.37
CA GLU A 822 -16.44 18.68 31.89
C GLU A 822 -16.44 18.63 30.36
N VAL A 823 -15.98 19.73 29.71
CA VAL A 823 -15.89 19.84 28.27
C VAL A 823 -14.44 19.67 27.83
N LYS A 824 -14.21 18.79 26.85
CA LYS A 824 -12.89 18.54 26.27
C LYS A 824 -12.89 18.79 24.77
N SER A 825 -11.77 19.24 24.23
CA SER A 825 -11.61 19.30 22.78
C SER A 825 -11.76 17.90 22.21
N CYS A 826 -12.58 17.75 21.19
CA CYS A 826 -12.66 16.55 20.40
C CYS A 826 -11.51 16.56 19.38
N SER A 827 -10.86 15.41 19.17
CA SER A 827 -9.76 15.28 18.22
C SER A 827 -10.17 14.48 16.99
N MET A 828 -9.71 14.92 15.82
CA MET A 828 -9.74 14.22 14.55
C MET A 828 -11.11 13.73 14.06
N LEU A 829 -11.21 12.47 13.67
CA LEU A 829 -12.31 11.89 12.93
C LEU A 829 -13.69 11.97 13.62
N PRO A 830 -13.83 11.76 14.93
CA PRO A 830 -15.12 11.91 15.61
C PRO A 830 -15.81 13.26 15.42
N LEU A 831 -15.08 14.26 14.92
CA LEU A 831 -15.63 15.59 14.63
C LEU A 831 -16.77 15.58 13.60
N HIS A 832 -16.76 14.61 12.68
CA HIS A 832 -17.75 14.51 11.60
C HIS A 832 -18.98 13.67 11.95
N PHE A 833 -19.05 13.10 13.16
CA PHE A 833 -20.10 12.16 13.55
C PHE A 833 -20.70 12.47 14.90
N ALA A 834 -22.01 12.20 15.03
CA ALA A 834 -22.68 12.05 16.29
C ALA A 834 -23.59 10.82 16.23
N SER A 835 -23.52 9.98 17.25
CA SER A 835 -24.33 8.76 17.29
C SER A 835 -25.67 9.01 17.92
N ARG A 836 -26.72 8.58 17.26
CA ARG A 836 -28.10 8.54 17.77
C ARG A 836 -28.43 7.28 18.56
N ASN A 837 -27.45 6.42 18.86
CA ASN A 837 -27.63 5.14 19.55
C ASN A 837 -28.00 5.29 21.05
N THR A 838 -28.81 6.28 21.39
CA THR A 838 -29.29 6.58 22.75
C THR A 838 -30.71 6.09 22.99
N GLY A 839 -31.50 5.92 21.93
CA GLY A 839 -32.94 5.63 22.05
C GLY A 839 -33.77 6.82 22.54
N HIS A 840 -33.22 8.05 22.52
CA HIS A 840 -33.91 9.25 22.97
C HIS A 840 -34.95 9.73 21.92
N GLU A 841 -36.16 10.15 22.36
CA GLU A 841 -37.24 10.58 21.48
C GLU A 841 -36.82 11.69 20.47
N ALA A 842 -35.93 12.58 20.88
CA ALA A 842 -35.47 13.68 20.03
C ALA A 842 -34.75 13.24 18.76
N VAL A 843 -34.28 11.98 18.71
CA VAL A 843 -33.50 11.41 17.58
C VAL A 843 -34.18 10.21 16.90
N GLU A 844 -35.42 9.86 17.31
CA GLU A 844 -36.13 8.68 16.81
C GLU A 844 -36.47 8.77 15.31
N GLU A 845 -36.81 9.97 14.78
CA GLU A 845 -37.14 10.17 13.35
C GLU A 845 -35.91 10.11 12.41
N PHE A 846 -34.70 10.26 12.95
CA PHE A 846 -33.50 10.37 12.14
C PHE A 846 -32.95 9.00 11.71
N LYS A 847 -32.28 8.97 10.54
CA LYS A 847 -31.61 7.79 9.99
C LYS A 847 -30.16 7.73 10.45
N GLU A 848 -29.55 6.58 10.29
CA GLU A 848 -28.16 6.28 10.67
C GLU A 848 -27.14 7.32 10.19
N LYS A 849 -27.28 7.80 8.95
CA LYS A 849 -26.32 8.72 8.35
C LYS A 849 -26.65 10.20 8.51
N ASP A 850 -27.73 10.53 9.21
CA ASP A 850 -28.19 11.92 9.29
C ASP A 850 -27.23 12.82 10.06
N PHE A 851 -26.56 12.28 11.10
CA PHE A 851 -25.58 13.03 11.89
C PHE A 851 -24.13 12.79 11.43
N SER A 852 -23.90 12.83 10.11
CA SER A 852 -22.56 12.67 9.55
C SER A 852 -22.36 13.52 8.30
N TYR A 853 -21.15 14.03 8.13
CA TYR A 853 -20.67 14.74 6.93
C TYR A 853 -21.56 15.90 6.49
N TRP A 854 -21.84 16.84 7.39
CA TRP A 854 -22.68 17.99 7.07
C TRP A 854 -21.95 19.05 6.26
N TYR A 855 -22.66 19.58 5.27
CA TYR A 855 -22.21 20.72 4.49
C TYR A 855 -22.37 22.03 5.29
N ASN A 856 -21.33 22.85 5.23
CA ASN A 856 -21.33 24.19 5.77
C ASN A 856 -21.34 25.23 4.61
N ALA A 857 -22.41 25.99 4.49
CA ALA A 857 -22.56 26.95 3.40
C ALA A 857 -21.56 28.13 3.44
N LYS A 858 -21.02 28.47 4.62
CA LYS A 858 -20.03 29.53 4.77
C LYS A 858 -18.67 29.10 4.26
N GLU A 859 -18.29 27.85 4.54
CA GLU A 859 -17.01 27.25 4.12
C GLU A 859 -17.09 26.59 2.74
N ASP A 860 -18.32 26.44 2.21
CA ASP A 860 -18.64 25.76 0.95
C ASP A 860 -18.03 24.34 0.84
N MET A 861 -18.05 23.59 1.95
CA MET A 861 -17.54 22.21 2.02
C MET A 861 -18.16 21.45 3.19
N ILE A 862 -17.85 20.15 3.27
CA ILE A 862 -18.11 19.33 4.46
C ILE A 862 -17.20 19.84 5.59
N THR A 863 -17.76 20.08 6.75
CA THR A 863 -16.99 20.52 7.93
C THR A 863 -17.31 19.65 9.14
N PRO A 864 -16.43 19.62 10.16
CA PRO A 864 -16.74 19.02 11.44
C PRO A 864 -18.06 19.53 12.01
N ILE A 865 -18.90 18.60 12.48
CA ILE A 865 -20.18 18.94 13.14
C ILE A 865 -20.05 19.12 14.65
N ILE A 866 -18.92 18.66 15.23
CA ILE A 866 -18.64 18.73 16.65
C ILE A 866 -17.24 19.34 16.84
N HIS A 867 -17.08 20.24 17.79
CA HIS A 867 -15.77 20.84 18.10
C HIS A 867 -15.28 20.47 19.51
N ALA A 868 -16.19 20.08 20.39
CA ALA A 868 -15.89 19.65 21.74
C ALA A 868 -16.96 18.66 22.22
N THR A 869 -16.54 17.68 22.99
CA THR A 869 -17.40 16.73 23.66
C THR A 869 -17.43 17.00 25.16
N PHE A 870 -18.40 16.45 25.87
CA PHE A 870 -18.49 16.66 27.30
C PHE A 870 -18.91 15.39 28.05
N THR A 871 -18.64 15.37 29.32
CA THR A 871 -19.18 14.40 30.29
C THR A 871 -19.97 15.16 31.34
N ALA A 872 -21.13 14.63 31.73
CA ALA A 872 -22.01 15.24 32.72
C ALA A 872 -22.87 14.16 33.38
N ASP A 873 -22.60 13.85 34.64
CA ASP A 873 -23.45 12.96 35.43
C ASP A 873 -24.85 13.54 35.60
N GLY A 874 -25.88 12.68 35.58
CA GLY A 874 -27.26 13.11 35.74
C GLY A 874 -27.93 13.77 34.55
N PHE A 875 -27.23 13.87 33.40
CA PHE A 875 -27.84 14.23 32.12
C PHE A 875 -28.22 12.98 31.34
N THR A 876 -29.37 13.02 30.69
CA THR A 876 -29.81 11.97 29.76
C THR A 876 -29.18 12.19 28.38
N PRO A 877 -28.42 11.23 27.84
CA PRO A 877 -27.82 11.36 26.51
C PRO A 877 -28.87 11.47 25.41
N ILE A 878 -28.66 12.43 24.48
CA ILE A 878 -29.43 12.55 23.22
C ILE A 878 -28.54 12.11 22.05
N LEU A 879 -27.30 12.62 21.98
CA LEU A 879 -26.31 12.20 21.02
C LEU A 879 -24.99 11.87 21.71
N LEU A 880 -24.42 10.74 21.32
CA LEU A 880 -23.10 10.28 21.79
C LEU A 880 -22.00 10.66 20.81
N SER A 881 -20.80 10.75 21.30
CA SER A 881 -19.58 10.94 20.52
C SER A 881 -18.41 10.22 21.17
N GLY A 882 -17.37 9.95 20.40
CA GLY A 882 -16.10 9.44 20.91
C GLY A 882 -15.13 10.58 21.19
N ASN A 883 -14.22 10.37 22.10
CA ASN A 883 -13.06 11.24 22.31
C ASN A 883 -11.81 10.42 22.54
N LEU A 884 -10.68 10.90 22.01
CA LEU A 884 -9.37 10.30 22.16
C LEU A 884 -8.63 11.04 23.28
N ASP A 885 -8.21 10.34 24.31
CA ASP A 885 -7.45 10.94 25.39
C ASP A 885 -5.95 11.09 25.04
N LYS A 886 -5.20 11.69 25.93
CA LYS A 886 -3.74 11.90 25.77
C LYS A 886 -2.88 10.62 25.71
N ASN A 887 -3.47 9.48 26.04
CA ASN A 887 -2.82 8.17 25.97
C ASN A 887 -3.30 7.36 24.77
N ASP A 888 -3.95 8.01 23.80
CA ASP A 888 -4.59 7.39 22.64
C ASP A 888 -5.68 6.36 23.02
N ALA A 889 -6.22 6.48 24.23
CA ALA A 889 -7.34 5.67 24.66
C ALA A 889 -8.67 6.36 24.31
N TRP A 890 -9.54 5.62 23.68
CA TRP A 890 -10.87 6.08 23.34
C TRP A 890 -11.79 6.08 24.54
N SER A 891 -12.60 7.10 24.68
CA SER A 891 -13.65 7.20 25.70
C SER A 891 -14.97 7.67 25.09
N GLU A 892 -16.06 7.14 25.60
CA GLU A 892 -17.40 7.64 25.30
C GLU A 892 -17.60 9.03 25.90
N ALA A 893 -18.23 9.90 25.15
CA ALA A 893 -18.52 11.27 25.52
C ALA A 893 -19.88 11.69 24.97
N LEU A 894 -20.39 12.83 25.41
CA LEU A 894 -21.66 13.42 24.97
C LEU A 894 -21.40 14.54 23.98
N SER A 895 -22.23 14.64 22.96
CA SER A 895 -22.33 15.81 22.08
C SER A 895 -23.68 16.53 22.23
N CYS A 896 -24.73 15.84 22.72
CA CYS A 896 -25.98 16.44 23.14
C CYS A 896 -26.61 15.66 24.29
N ALA A 897 -27.10 16.36 25.31
CA ALA A 897 -27.78 15.74 26.46
C ALA A 897 -28.74 16.70 27.12
N VAL A 898 -29.74 16.20 27.84
CA VAL A 898 -30.79 16.96 28.52
C VAL A 898 -30.90 16.57 30.01
N LYS A 899 -31.21 17.56 30.84
CA LYS A 899 -31.55 17.37 32.25
C LYS A 899 -32.72 18.27 32.62
N GLU A 900 -33.68 17.72 33.35
CA GLU A 900 -34.69 18.49 34.04
C GLU A 900 -34.19 18.93 35.42
N TYR A 901 -34.23 20.22 35.68
CA TYR A 901 -33.79 20.79 36.95
C TYR A 901 -34.69 21.98 37.29
N GLU A 902 -35.29 21.97 38.54
CA GLU A 902 -36.20 22.99 39.04
C GLU A 902 -37.38 23.26 38.11
N GLY A 903 -37.89 22.22 37.40
CA GLY A 903 -39.05 22.31 36.52
C GLY A 903 -38.75 22.92 35.14
N LYS A 904 -37.47 23.09 34.79
CA LYS A 904 -37.00 23.58 33.50
C LYS A 904 -36.06 22.54 32.86
N LYS A 905 -36.11 22.34 31.57
CA LYS A 905 -35.19 21.51 30.82
C LYS A 905 -33.96 22.31 30.38
N TYR A 906 -32.78 21.78 30.73
CA TYR A 906 -31.49 22.27 30.32
C TYR A 906 -30.92 21.30 29.29
N ILE A 907 -30.63 21.81 28.09
CA ILE A 907 -30.10 21.00 26.98
C ILE A 907 -28.71 21.54 26.63
N ILE A 908 -27.70 20.70 26.71
CA ILE A 908 -26.35 21.01 26.24
C ILE A 908 -26.21 20.40 24.86
N CYS A 909 -25.85 21.20 23.85
CA CYS A 909 -25.69 20.76 22.49
C CYS A 909 -24.41 21.36 21.87
N ASN A 910 -23.40 20.54 21.69
CA ASN A 910 -22.13 20.91 21.04
C ASN A 910 -22.07 20.50 19.56
N VAL A 911 -23.21 20.07 18.99
CA VAL A 911 -23.37 19.87 17.54
C VAL A 911 -23.69 21.22 16.89
N ASP A 912 -23.05 21.52 15.74
CA ASP A 912 -23.28 22.79 15.03
C ASP A 912 -24.62 22.81 14.32
N LEU A 913 -25.65 23.20 15.03
CA LEU A 913 -27.01 23.31 14.52
C LEU A 913 -27.31 24.64 13.79
N ARG A 914 -26.33 25.52 13.66
CA ARG A 914 -26.47 26.82 12.99
C ARG A 914 -26.14 26.73 11.50
N CYS A 915 -25.74 25.58 11.01
CA CYS A 915 -25.49 25.34 9.60
C CYS A 915 -26.84 25.25 8.82
N GLU A 916 -26.81 25.60 7.53
CA GLU A 916 -27.98 25.48 6.63
C GLU A 916 -28.24 24.02 6.21
N ASN A 917 -28.25 23.10 7.19
CA ASN A 917 -28.47 21.69 6.97
C ASN A 917 -29.87 21.29 7.41
N PRO A 918 -30.65 20.60 6.56
CA PRO A 918 -32.01 20.19 6.90
C PRO A 918 -32.13 19.34 8.18
N VAL A 919 -31.15 18.42 8.38
CA VAL A 919 -31.11 17.58 9.57
C VAL A 919 -30.85 18.41 10.82
N ALA A 920 -29.89 19.34 10.75
CA ALA A 920 -29.61 20.26 11.87
C ALA A 920 -30.82 21.07 12.29
N GLN A 921 -31.59 21.63 11.31
CA GLN A 921 -32.78 22.40 11.62
C GLN A 921 -33.93 21.57 12.19
N ARG A 922 -34.12 20.33 11.67
CA ARG A 922 -35.13 19.41 12.25
C ARG A 922 -34.75 19.04 13.68
N PHE A 923 -33.49 18.71 13.90
CA PHE A 923 -32.99 18.35 15.23
C PHE A 923 -33.12 19.52 16.21
N LEU A 924 -32.79 20.75 15.77
CA LEU A 924 -33.00 21.93 16.59
C LEU A 924 -34.47 22.12 16.97
N ASN A 925 -35.41 21.90 16.01
CA ASN A 925 -36.83 21.93 16.31
C ASN A 925 -37.24 20.88 17.34
N ASN A 926 -36.74 19.67 17.23
CA ASN A 926 -36.98 18.62 18.22
C ASN A 926 -36.48 19.03 19.61
N LEU A 927 -35.23 19.56 19.70
CA LEU A 927 -34.71 20.03 21.00
C LEU A 927 -35.54 21.16 21.61
N LYS A 928 -36.11 22.06 20.77
CA LYS A 928 -36.99 23.12 21.25
C LYS A 928 -38.33 22.59 21.76
N THR A 929 -38.80 21.47 21.24
CA THR A 929 -40.10 20.88 21.61
C THR A 929 -40.04 19.80 22.69
N LEU A 930 -38.84 19.41 23.13
CA LEU A 930 -38.67 18.53 24.27
C LEU A 930 -39.28 19.19 25.52
#